data_e3cf9179d87e9ec8b7fc3e24817af94a
#
_entry.id   e3cf9179d87e9ec8b7fc3e24817af94a
#
_cell.length_a   1.000
_cell.length_b   1.000
_cell.length_c   1.000
_cell.angle_alpha   90.00
_cell.angle_beta   90.00
_cell.angle_gamma   90.00
#
_symmetry.space_group_name_H-M   'P 1'
#
loop_
_entity.id
_entity.type
_entity.pdbx_description
1 polymer ?
#
loop_
_entity_poly.entity_id
_entity_poly.type
_entity_poly.pdbx_seq_one_letter_code
_entity_poly.pdbx_strand_id
1 'polypeptide(L)'
;MAHTPQAKYRKDYQSPSHTISEIDLTFDLYDSASIVTAVSSVKQEKDSSTLVLDGEGLKLVSVLVEGNEWTQYEQSETQLTLTDLPKEFTLTIVTEVNPEGNSALEGLYKSGGAFCTQCEAEGFRRITYYMDRPDVLAKFTTTVIADKAENPFLLSNGNRVDEGEAENGRHWVKWQDPHPKPAYLFALVAGDFDVLRDAYTTKSGRKVDLEIFVDKGNLDRANHAMVSLINSMKWDEERFNLEYDLDIYMIVAVDFFNMGAMENKGLNVFNSKFVLANDQTATDTDYLGIEAVIGHEYFHNWTGNRVTCRDWFQLSLKEGLTVFRDQEFSSDLGSRAVNRINNVRIIRGPQFAEDASPMSHPIRPEKVIEMNNFYTLTVYEKGSEVIRMIHTLLGEDGFQKGMKLYFERHDGTAATCEDFVAAMEDASGVDLSQFRLWYSQSGTPTLSVESHYDAEKKQYTLTTRQVTAPTHEQAEKQALHIPLDIELYTASGDVVELQCNGEPVHNVLDVKEAEQTFVFENVAEQPIPSLLREFSAPVKLEYDYSDEELIFLMVNARNEFSRWDAGQMLLAKYIRSNVEKVKQGQAFELSDSVVDAFRGVLLSDSLEPAFIAEMLSLPSHNEVSGWYERVDIDAIASVLNSMKVTLAAELEDELAAVYHSHALTEYTIDHDSIGKRTLRKVCLSYLAHTEQGNDLVVAMYQQANNMTDTMAAMGAANSAQLACRETLMADYSDKWKHDGLVMDKWFALQGTNPSSNALEVIKASMSHQAFSLKNPNRTRNLVGSFLNMNPVQFHDKSGQGYAFAGEILRELNSSNPQVASRLIDPLLKFRKYDDDRQVLIKQELETLKNMDNLAKDLFEKVTKALEV
;
A
#
# COMPACT_ATOMS: atom_id res chain seq x y z
N MET A 1 15.25 28.71 19.76
CA MET A 1 15.99 27.53 19.24
C MET A 1 14.95 26.56 18.76
N ALA A 2 14.92 26.22 17.47
CA ALA A 2 14.02 25.20 16.99
C ALA A 2 14.28 23.90 17.77
N HIS A 3 13.23 23.32 18.35
CA HIS A 3 13.36 22.06 19.06
C HIS A 3 13.68 20.95 18.04
N THR A 4 14.85 20.32 18.14
CA THR A 4 15.17 19.14 17.36
C THR A 4 14.14 18.05 17.67
N PRO A 5 13.46 17.49 16.65
CA PRO A 5 12.49 16.43 16.88
C PRO A 5 13.09 15.25 17.64
N GLN A 6 12.37 14.73 18.64
CA GLN A 6 12.85 13.67 19.51
C GLN A 6 12.28 12.31 19.08
N ALA A 7 13.11 11.28 19.12
CA ALA A 7 12.69 9.92 18.86
C ALA A 7 11.91 9.33 20.02
N LYS A 8 10.87 8.57 19.71
CA LYS A 8 10.12 7.70 20.62
C LYS A 8 10.58 6.27 20.44
N TYR A 9 10.64 5.50 21.51
CA TYR A 9 11.09 4.11 21.48
C TYR A 9 10.01 3.16 22.00
N ARG A 10 9.83 2.01 21.36
CA ARG A 10 8.86 0.98 21.76
C ARG A 10 9.07 0.49 23.20
N LYS A 11 10.32 0.32 23.60
CA LYS A 11 10.68 -0.14 24.97
C LYS A 11 10.24 0.83 26.09
N ASP A 12 9.98 2.10 25.74
CA ASP A 12 9.59 3.13 26.71
C ASP A 12 8.07 3.24 26.89
N TYR A 13 7.31 2.29 26.35
CA TYR A 13 5.86 2.28 26.51
C TYR A 13 5.46 2.29 27.98
N GLN A 14 4.53 3.18 28.29
CA GLN A 14 3.86 3.26 29.59
C GLN A 14 2.35 3.20 29.37
N SER A 15 1.65 2.42 30.17
CA SER A 15 0.18 2.44 30.17
C SER A 15 -0.32 3.86 30.52
N PRO A 16 -1.52 4.24 30.03
CA PRO A 16 -2.08 5.57 30.29
C PRO A 16 -2.17 5.87 31.79
N SER A 17 -1.93 7.13 32.17
CA SER A 17 -2.11 7.61 33.56
C SER A 17 -3.58 7.73 33.93
N HIS A 18 -4.44 7.96 32.95
CA HIS A 18 -5.89 8.11 33.07
C HIS A 18 -6.57 7.30 31.98
N THR A 19 -7.85 7.02 32.21
CA THR A 19 -8.76 6.49 31.20
C THR A 19 -9.86 7.50 30.90
N ILE A 20 -10.39 7.45 29.69
CA ILE A 20 -11.56 8.22 29.27
C ILE A 20 -12.60 7.20 28.81
N SER A 21 -13.69 7.07 29.56
CA SER A 21 -14.74 6.09 29.25
C SER A 21 -15.74 6.56 28.22
N GLU A 22 -15.99 7.87 28.21
CA GLU A 22 -16.96 8.53 27.33
C GLU A 22 -16.47 9.92 26.96
N ILE A 23 -16.77 10.33 25.74
CA ILE A 23 -16.58 11.70 25.25
C ILE A 23 -17.82 12.15 24.49
N ASP A 24 -18.31 13.33 24.81
CA ASP A 24 -19.37 14.01 24.08
C ASP A 24 -18.76 15.22 23.36
N LEU A 25 -18.80 15.19 22.03
CA LEU A 25 -18.25 16.21 21.15
C LEU A 25 -19.38 17.01 20.52
N THR A 26 -19.27 18.34 20.56
CA THR A 26 -20.14 19.24 19.80
C THR A 26 -19.28 20.07 18.86
N PHE A 27 -19.57 19.97 17.57
CA PHE A 27 -18.93 20.75 16.52
C PHE A 27 -19.88 21.83 16.03
N ASP A 28 -19.54 23.08 16.25
CA ASP A 28 -20.24 24.22 15.65
C ASP A 28 -19.39 24.71 14.47
N LEU A 29 -19.76 24.21 13.25
CA LEU A 29 -18.92 24.32 12.06
C LEU A 29 -19.05 25.66 11.37
N TYR A 30 -17.90 26.29 11.13
CA TYR A 30 -17.68 27.47 10.29
C TYR A 30 -16.38 27.28 9.50
N ASP A 31 -16.26 27.93 8.37
CA ASP A 31 -15.12 27.72 7.45
C ASP A 31 -13.76 28.00 8.11
N SER A 32 -13.63 29.12 8.81
CA SER A 32 -12.36 29.61 9.36
C SER A 32 -12.27 29.60 10.88
N ALA A 33 -13.39 29.42 11.60
CA ALA A 33 -13.43 29.50 13.06
C ALA A 33 -14.48 28.55 13.64
N SER A 34 -14.31 27.26 13.42
CA SER A 34 -15.16 26.22 13.99
C SER A 34 -14.87 26.03 15.47
N ILE A 35 -15.93 25.87 16.27
CA ILE A 35 -15.84 25.67 17.72
C ILE A 35 -16.08 24.19 18.04
N VAL A 36 -15.17 23.60 18.81
CA VAL A 36 -15.28 22.22 19.26
C VAL A 36 -15.39 22.22 20.78
N THR A 37 -16.45 21.65 21.29
CA THR A 37 -16.66 21.41 22.72
C THR A 37 -16.53 19.93 23.00
N ALA A 38 -15.57 19.54 23.81
CA ALA A 38 -15.31 18.16 24.22
C ALA A 38 -15.59 17.98 25.70
N VAL A 39 -16.53 17.11 26.05
CA VAL A 39 -16.88 16.77 27.44
C VAL A 39 -16.49 15.32 27.67
N SER A 40 -15.48 15.08 28.51
CA SER A 40 -14.90 13.75 28.74
C SER A 40 -15.09 13.29 30.19
N SER A 41 -15.46 12.03 30.37
CA SER A 41 -15.48 11.36 31.67
C SER A 41 -14.10 10.74 31.93
N VAL A 42 -13.34 11.33 32.86
CA VAL A 42 -11.92 11.00 33.08
C VAL A 42 -11.76 10.30 34.44
N LYS A 43 -10.95 9.24 34.46
CA LYS A 43 -10.60 8.50 35.65
C LYS A 43 -9.11 8.27 35.72
N GLN A 44 -8.56 8.51 36.88
CA GLN A 44 -7.15 8.26 37.20
C GLN A 44 -6.89 6.75 37.36
N GLU A 45 -5.89 6.22 36.67
CA GLU A 45 -5.46 4.81 36.76
C GLU A 45 -4.15 4.64 37.50
N LYS A 46 -3.32 5.69 37.55
CA LYS A 46 -2.08 5.73 38.32
C LYS A 46 -2.15 6.84 39.38
N ASP A 47 -1.45 6.74 40.44
CA ASP A 47 -1.42 7.78 41.47
C ASP A 47 -0.72 9.06 40.99
N SER A 48 -1.47 9.81 40.16
CA SER A 48 -1.03 11.09 39.54
C SER A 48 -2.20 12.05 39.40
N SER A 49 -2.12 13.18 40.09
CA SER A 49 -3.10 14.28 39.93
C SER A 49 -2.86 15.14 38.65
N THR A 50 -1.90 14.75 37.82
CA THR A 50 -1.53 15.45 36.58
C THR A 50 -1.99 14.70 35.38
N LEU A 51 -2.72 15.36 34.47
CA LEU A 51 -3.16 14.86 33.19
C LEU A 51 -2.48 15.64 32.07
N VAL A 52 -1.80 14.93 31.17
CA VAL A 52 -1.18 15.52 29.98
C VAL A 52 -2.04 15.15 28.77
N LEU A 53 -2.49 16.17 28.05
CA LEU A 53 -3.26 16.05 26.83
C LEU A 53 -2.46 16.55 25.63
N ASP A 54 -2.53 15.82 24.52
CA ASP A 54 -1.93 16.23 23.25
C ASP A 54 -2.80 17.26 22.55
N GLY A 55 -2.18 18.24 21.89
CA GLY A 55 -2.89 19.25 21.11
C GLY A 55 -1.93 20.04 20.22
N GLU A 56 -2.27 20.19 18.95
CA GLU A 56 -1.46 20.91 17.95
C GLU A 56 -2.31 21.87 17.13
N GLY A 57 -1.83 23.12 16.98
CA GLY A 57 -2.49 24.13 16.13
C GLY A 57 -3.86 24.56 16.61
N LEU A 58 -4.13 24.42 17.90
CA LEU A 58 -5.41 24.73 18.54
C LEU A 58 -5.39 26.09 19.20
N LYS A 59 -6.52 26.81 19.12
CA LYS A 59 -6.80 27.96 19.99
C LYS A 59 -7.67 27.47 21.15
N LEU A 60 -7.10 27.44 22.35
CA LEU A 60 -7.81 27.10 23.58
C LEU A 60 -8.77 28.24 23.97
N VAL A 61 -10.05 27.91 24.12
CA VAL A 61 -11.07 28.88 24.53
C VAL A 61 -11.37 28.78 26.02
N SER A 62 -11.61 27.57 26.55
CA SER A 62 -11.86 27.36 27.97
C SER A 62 -11.55 25.93 28.41
N VAL A 63 -11.30 25.79 29.72
CA VAL A 63 -11.12 24.52 30.42
C VAL A 63 -12.00 24.52 31.67
N LEU A 64 -12.88 23.50 31.80
CA LEU A 64 -13.71 23.32 32.97
C LEU A 64 -13.48 21.94 33.58
N VAL A 65 -13.42 21.86 34.90
CA VAL A 65 -13.43 20.59 35.64
C VAL A 65 -14.65 20.59 36.55
N GLU A 66 -15.49 19.56 36.44
CA GLU A 66 -16.77 19.47 37.12
C GLU A 66 -17.67 20.73 36.90
N GLY A 67 -17.63 21.31 35.68
CA GLY A 67 -18.38 22.51 35.29
C GLY A 67 -17.81 23.82 35.81
N ASN A 68 -16.72 23.82 36.57
CA ASN A 68 -16.07 25.00 37.08
C ASN A 68 -14.80 25.36 36.26
N GLU A 69 -14.59 26.65 36.03
CA GLU A 69 -13.39 27.15 35.37
C GLU A 69 -12.11 26.60 36.06
N TRP A 70 -11.23 26.00 35.26
CA TRP A 70 -10.00 25.41 35.75
C TRP A 70 -8.79 26.20 35.29
N THR A 71 -8.00 26.70 36.26
CA THR A 71 -6.83 27.56 35.99
C THR A 71 -5.50 26.87 36.27
N GLN A 72 -5.53 25.66 36.84
CA GLN A 72 -4.33 24.89 37.18
C GLN A 72 -3.88 24.08 35.97
N TYR A 73 -3.35 24.78 34.94
CA TYR A 73 -2.80 24.15 33.76
C TYR A 73 -1.66 24.97 33.15
N GLU A 74 -0.83 24.25 32.38
CA GLU A 74 0.19 24.82 31.50
C GLU A 74 -0.11 24.42 30.05
N GLN A 75 0.04 25.36 29.11
CA GLN A 75 -0.14 25.12 27.69
C GLN A 75 1.20 25.29 26.96
N SER A 76 1.59 24.29 26.16
CA SER A 76 2.71 24.37 25.22
C SER A 76 2.17 24.32 23.77
N GLU A 77 3.08 24.32 22.80
CA GLU A 77 2.71 24.18 21.37
C GLU A 77 2.06 22.82 21.04
N THR A 78 2.34 21.80 21.85
CA THR A 78 1.93 20.40 21.56
C THR A 78 1.17 19.73 22.70
N GLN A 79 1.01 20.39 23.86
CA GLN A 79 0.39 19.77 25.03
C GLN A 79 -0.37 20.78 25.90
N LEU A 80 -1.37 20.27 26.58
CA LEU A 80 -2.05 20.92 27.70
C LEU A 80 -1.86 20.03 28.94
N THR A 81 -1.18 20.53 29.98
CA THR A 81 -0.93 19.79 31.21
C THR A 81 -1.77 20.35 32.32
N LEU A 82 -2.74 19.57 32.84
CA LEU A 82 -3.60 19.94 33.95
C LEU A 82 -3.06 19.32 35.25
N THR A 83 -3.08 20.09 36.34
CA THR A 83 -2.60 19.66 37.67
C THR A 83 -3.72 19.76 38.71
N ASP A 84 -3.45 19.14 39.87
CA ASP A 84 -4.33 19.14 41.06
C ASP A 84 -5.73 18.57 40.81
N LEU A 85 -5.82 17.59 39.90
CA LEU A 85 -7.09 16.99 39.44
C LEU A 85 -7.63 15.98 40.46
N PRO A 86 -8.98 15.85 40.57
CA PRO A 86 -9.62 14.77 41.31
C PRO A 86 -9.32 13.40 40.69
N LYS A 87 -9.65 12.31 41.39
CA LYS A 87 -9.47 10.95 40.88
C LYS A 87 -10.44 10.58 39.76
N GLU A 88 -11.62 11.08 39.81
CA GLU A 88 -12.67 10.96 38.78
C GLU A 88 -13.30 12.33 38.58
N PHE A 89 -13.49 12.75 37.34
CA PHE A 89 -14.03 14.06 37.01
C PHE A 89 -14.52 14.15 35.58
N THR A 90 -15.39 15.12 35.36
CA THR A 90 -15.80 15.56 34.04
C THR A 90 -14.94 16.72 33.57
N LEU A 91 -14.29 16.55 32.43
CA LEU A 91 -13.43 17.58 31.82
C LEU A 91 -14.11 18.16 30.59
N THR A 92 -14.29 19.46 30.56
CA THR A 92 -14.79 20.18 29.38
C THR A 92 -13.69 21.05 28.80
N ILE A 93 -13.37 20.83 27.53
CA ILE A 93 -12.42 21.66 26.78
C ILE A 93 -13.13 22.24 25.56
N VAL A 94 -12.98 23.54 25.38
CA VAL A 94 -13.49 24.26 24.20
C VAL A 94 -12.29 24.76 23.39
N THR A 95 -12.25 24.46 22.12
CA THR A 95 -11.22 24.86 21.18
C THR A 95 -11.83 25.50 19.92
N GLU A 96 -11.04 26.36 19.29
CA GLU A 96 -11.37 26.94 17.98
C GLU A 96 -10.34 26.43 16.97
N VAL A 97 -10.80 25.97 15.80
CA VAL A 97 -9.99 25.45 14.71
C VAL A 97 -10.35 26.12 13.39
N ASN A 98 -9.41 26.15 12.44
CA ASN A 98 -9.57 26.74 11.12
C ASN A 98 -9.55 25.66 10.01
N PRO A 99 -10.70 25.07 9.64
CA PRO A 99 -10.74 24.03 8.62
C PRO A 99 -10.29 24.50 7.23
N GLU A 100 -10.70 25.70 6.81
CA GLU A 100 -10.36 26.26 5.50
C GLU A 100 -8.85 26.50 5.34
N GLY A 101 -8.18 26.89 6.40
CA GLY A 101 -6.73 27.13 6.43
C GLY A 101 -5.88 25.87 6.56
N ASN A 102 -6.47 24.70 6.72
CA ASN A 102 -5.75 23.44 6.97
C ASN A 102 -5.31 22.78 5.64
N SER A 103 -4.08 23.04 5.22
CA SER A 103 -3.48 22.44 4.02
C SER A 103 -2.76 21.10 4.30
N ALA A 104 -2.50 20.77 5.55
CA ALA A 104 -1.87 19.50 5.94
C ALA A 104 -2.81 18.31 5.74
N LEU A 105 -4.11 18.55 5.67
CA LEU A 105 -5.16 17.53 5.53
C LEU A 105 -5.14 16.51 6.67
N GLU A 106 -4.84 16.99 7.87
CA GLU A 106 -4.89 16.25 9.14
C GLU A 106 -5.79 16.99 10.14
N GLY A 107 -6.55 16.26 10.95
CA GLY A 107 -7.59 16.84 11.78
C GLY A 107 -8.83 17.23 10.96
N LEU A 108 -9.45 18.35 11.28
CA LEU A 108 -10.62 18.86 10.57
C LEU A 108 -10.19 19.83 9.45
N TYR A 109 -10.61 19.57 8.23
CA TYR A 109 -10.26 20.39 7.06
C TYR A 109 -11.41 20.43 6.03
N LYS A 110 -11.21 21.14 4.93
CA LYS A 110 -12.20 21.22 3.83
C LYS A 110 -11.65 20.57 2.56
N SER A 111 -12.51 19.78 1.91
CA SER A 111 -12.26 19.18 0.59
C SER A 111 -13.45 19.48 -0.33
N GLY A 112 -13.23 20.22 -1.40
CA GLY A 112 -14.29 20.55 -2.36
C GLY A 112 -15.53 21.25 -1.77
N GLY A 113 -15.35 22.03 -0.71
CA GLY A 113 -16.42 22.71 0.02
C GLY A 113 -17.00 21.92 1.20
N ALA A 114 -16.80 20.62 1.27
CA ALA A 114 -17.22 19.79 2.40
C ALA A 114 -16.20 19.83 3.55
N PHE A 115 -16.68 19.74 4.78
CA PHE A 115 -15.87 19.45 5.94
C PHE A 115 -15.59 17.96 6.02
N CYS A 116 -14.36 17.58 6.33
CA CYS A 116 -13.98 16.21 6.60
C CYS A 116 -12.83 16.13 7.59
N THR A 117 -12.58 14.94 8.10
CA THR A 117 -11.52 14.69 9.08
C THR A 117 -10.57 13.59 8.63
N GLN A 118 -9.33 13.69 9.09
CA GLN A 118 -8.35 12.59 9.08
C GLN A 118 -7.62 12.57 10.41
N CYS A 119 -7.82 11.53 11.21
CA CYS A 119 -7.29 11.44 12.56
C CYS A 119 -6.16 10.43 12.75
N GLU A 120 -6.02 9.43 11.89
CA GLU A 120 -4.89 8.51 11.95
C GLU A 120 -3.62 9.15 11.34
N ALA A 121 -2.46 9.08 12.01
CA ALA A 121 -2.20 8.44 13.31
C ALA A 121 -2.50 9.38 14.50
N GLU A 122 -2.14 10.65 14.41
CA GLU A 122 -2.12 11.62 15.51
C GLU A 122 -2.83 12.93 15.12
N GLY A 123 -3.92 12.82 14.31
CA GLY A 123 -4.66 13.99 13.80
C GLY A 123 -5.77 14.48 14.72
N PHE A 124 -6.28 13.67 15.62
CA PHE A 124 -7.36 14.08 16.54
C PHE A 124 -6.92 15.22 17.48
N ARG A 125 -5.66 15.27 17.86
CA ARG A 125 -5.05 16.38 18.64
C ARG A 125 -5.06 17.74 17.92
N ARG A 126 -5.38 17.75 16.63
CA ARG A 126 -5.60 19.00 15.87
C ARG A 126 -7.05 19.48 15.89
N ILE A 127 -7.93 18.75 16.60
CA ILE A 127 -9.35 19.04 16.75
C ILE A 127 -9.63 19.56 18.18
N THR A 128 -9.15 18.82 19.18
CA THR A 128 -9.24 19.17 20.59
C THR A 128 -8.06 18.60 21.36
N TYR A 129 -7.80 19.12 22.56
CA TYR A 129 -6.84 18.50 23.48
C TYR A 129 -7.41 17.18 24.01
N TYR A 130 -6.65 16.10 23.86
CA TYR A 130 -7.08 14.74 24.19
C TYR A 130 -5.89 13.83 24.52
N MET A 131 -6.15 12.71 25.17
CA MET A 131 -5.19 11.60 25.26
C MET A 131 -5.19 10.87 23.90
N ASP A 132 -4.50 11.44 22.91
CA ASP A 132 -4.50 11.00 21.53
C ASP A 132 -3.53 9.84 21.29
N ARG A 133 -3.91 8.70 21.85
CA ARG A 133 -3.14 7.44 21.78
C ARG A 133 -4.09 6.26 21.61
N PRO A 134 -3.68 5.20 20.90
CA PRO A 134 -4.60 4.13 20.47
C PRO A 134 -5.06 3.19 21.60
N ASP A 135 -4.46 3.24 22.79
CA ASP A 135 -4.86 2.44 23.96
C ASP A 135 -5.80 3.18 24.92
N VAL A 136 -6.27 4.34 24.58
CA VAL A 136 -7.35 5.05 25.29
C VAL A 136 -8.64 4.90 24.47
N LEU A 137 -9.54 4.04 24.95
CA LEU A 137 -10.78 3.67 24.26
C LEU A 137 -11.97 4.29 24.98
N ALA A 138 -12.73 5.14 24.26
CA ALA A 138 -13.91 5.81 24.77
C ALA A 138 -15.11 5.58 23.87
N LYS A 139 -16.33 5.66 24.42
CA LYS A 139 -17.56 5.77 23.66
C LYS A 139 -17.74 7.21 23.21
N PHE A 140 -17.93 7.42 21.92
CA PHE A 140 -18.08 8.73 21.32
C PHE A 140 -19.55 9.04 21.05
N THR A 141 -19.99 10.20 21.51
CA THR A 141 -21.22 10.85 21.10
C THR A 141 -20.84 12.15 20.38
N THR A 142 -21.36 12.39 19.20
CA THR A 142 -20.96 13.55 18.38
C THR A 142 -22.20 14.29 17.88
N THR A 143 -22.29 15.58 18.19
CA THR A 143 -23.29 16.48 17.63
C THR A 143 -22.58 17.42 16.64
N VAL A 144 -23.07 17.45 15.42
CA VAL A 144 -22.57 18.32 14.35
C VAL A 144 -23.62 19.37 14.03
N ILE A 145 -23.20 20.64 14.06
CA ILE A 145 -24.05 21.80 13.76
C ILE A 145 -23.46 22.55 12.58
N ALA A 146 -24.22 22.80 11.53
CA ALA A 146 -23.77 23.56 10.36
C ALA A 146 -24.89 24.24 9.62
N ASP A 147 -24.56 25.12 8.67
CA ASP A 147 -25.51 25.68 7.71
C ASP A 147 -26.18 24.56 6.92
N LYS A 148 -27.50 24.54 6.91
CA LYS A 148 -28.31 23.47 6.32
C LYS A 148 -28.28 23.50 4.79
N ALA A 149 -28.22 24.67 4.20
CA ALA A 149 -28.22 24.81 2.74
C ALA A 149 -26.90 24.35 2.14
N GLU A 150 -25.79 24.67 2.81
CA GLU A 150 -24.42 24.28 2.35
C GLU A 150 -24.06 22.86 2.76
N ASN A 151 -24.55 22.41 3.92
CA ASN A 151 -24.22 21.11 4.49
C ASN A 151 -25.50 20.34 4.89
N PRO A 152 -26.30 19.86 3.93
CA PRO A 152 -27.47 19.07 4.22
C PRO A 152 -27.17 17.72 4.88
N PHE A 153 -25.98 17.18 4.72
CA PHE A 153 -25.54 15.96 5.38
C PHE A 153 -24.51 16.27 6.47
N LEU A 154 -24.81 15.79 7.70
CA LEU A 154 -23.96 15.92 8.87
C LEU A 154 -23.69 14.51 9.40
N LEU A 155 -22.47 13.99 9.17
CA LEU A 155 -22.13 12.59 9.41
C LEU A 155 -21.04 12.45 10.48
N SER A 156 -21.15 11.39 11.30
CA SER A 156 -20.10 10.96 12.22
C SER A 156 -20.19 9.45 12.50
N ASN A 157 -19.39 8.97 13.44
CA ASN A 157 -19.30 7.55 13.78
C ASN A 157 -20.56 7.04 14.53
N GLY A 158 -20.90 5.80 14.26
CA GLY A 158 -21.93 5.07 14.99
C GLY A 158 -23.29 5.16 14.34
N ASN A 159 -24.35 5.17 15.15
CA ASN A 159 -25.73 5.27 14.71
C ASN A 159 -26.25 6.69 14.91
N ARG A 160 -27.09 7.17 14.00
CA ARG A 160 -27.80 8.44 14.14
C ARG A 160 -28.88 8.28 15.20
N VAL A 161 -28.85 9.14 16.23
CA VAL A 161 -29.76 9.02 17.38
C VAL A 161 -30.71 10.17 17.51
N ASP A 162 -30.39 11.38 17.03
CA ASP A 162 -31.25 12.55 17.09
C ASP A 162 -30.86 13.60 16.05
N GLU A 163 -31.78 14.51 15.71
CA GLU A 163 -31.56 15.60 14.77
C GLU A 163 -32.56 16.75 15.00
N GLY A 164 -32.23 17.95 14.56
CA GLY A 164 -33.12 19.09 14.68
C GLY A 164 -32.66 20.34 13.95
N GLU A 165 -33.51 21.33 13.95
CA GLU A 165 -33.22 22.66 13.42
C GLU A 165 -32.51 23.51 14.48
N ALA A 166 -31.64 24.41 14.05
CA ALA A 166 -30.96 25.40 14.85
C ALA A 166 -31.26 26.80 14.30
N GLU A 167 -30.88 27.85 15.03
CA GLU A 167 -31.09 29.24 14.60
C GLU A 167 -30.32 29.58 13.32
N ASN A 168 -30.77 30.61 12.61
CA ASN A 168 -30.09 31.18 11.43
C ASN A 168 -29.93 30.23 10.25
N GLY A 169 -30.89 29.35 10.01
CA GLY A 169 -30.82 28.40 8.88
C GLY A 169 -29.84 27.25 9.08
N ARG A 170 -29.44 27.05 10.28
CA ARG A 170 -28.54 25.94 10.65
C ARG A 170 -29.36 24.74 11.12
N HIS A 171 -28.73 23.56 11.15
CA HIS A 171 -29.33 22.34 11.70
C HIS A 171 -28.24 21.51 12.42
N TRP A 172 -28.71 20.48 13.13
CA TRP A 172 -27.79 19.60 13.83
C TRP A 172 -28.24 18.15 13.73
N VAL A 173 -27.23 17.23 13.78
CA VAL A 173 -27.43 15.77 13.86
C VAL A 173 -26.57 15.24 14.97
N LYS A 174 -27.10 14.31 15.75
CA LYS A 174 -26.39 13.62 16.83
C LYS A 174 -26.16 12.17 16.49
N TRP A 175 -24.92 11.73 16.64
CA TRP A 175 -24.44 10.37 16.42
C TRP A 175 -23.92 9.75 17.70
N GLN A 176 -24.12 8.46 17.88
CA GLN A 176 -23.59 7.70 19.02
C GLN A 176 -22.94 6.41 18.53
N ASP A 177 -21.68 6.23 18.87
CA ASP A 177 -20.97 4.99 18.65
C ASP A 177 -20.98 4.16 19.93
N PRO A 178 -21.67 3.01 19.95
CA PRO A 178 -21.77 2.18 21.15
C PRO A 178 -20.49 1.42 21.44
N HIS A 179 -19.54 1.33 20.47
CA HIS A 179 -18.29 0.65 20.64
C HIS A 179 -17.21 1.61 21.13
N PRO A 180 -16.52 1.31 22.25
CA PRO A 180 -15.36 2.09 22.65
C PRO A 180 -14.27 2.04 21.58
N LYS A 181 -13.73 3.21 21.22
CA LYS A 181 -12.69 3.33 20.22
C LYS A 181 -11.64 4.35 20.61
N PRO A 182 -10.39 4.20 20.07
CA PRO A 182 -9.38 5.26 20.16
C PRO A 182 -9.75 6.44 19.27
N ALA A 183 -9.18 7.59 19.58
CA ALA A 183 -9.45 8.85 18.87
C ALA A 183 -9.09 8.81 17.38
N TYR A 184 -8.13 8.00 16.98
CA TYR A 184 -7.72 7.93 15.57
C TYR A 184 -8.83 7.40 14.64
N LEU A 185 -9.83 6.70 15.19
CA LEU A 185 -10.99 6.20 14.44
C LEU A 185 -12.16 7.19 14.37
N PHE A 186 -12.04 8.34 15.02
CA PHE A 186 -13.02 9.40 14.92
C PHE A 186 -13.12 9.96 13.50
N ALA A 187 -14.32 10.17 13.01
CA ALA A 187 -14.58 10.87 11.76
C ALA A 187 -15.80 11.79 11.85
N LEU A 188 -15.73 12.88 11.10
CA LEU A 188 -16.83 13.82 10.86
C LEU A 188 -16.77 14.22 9.38
N VAL A 189 -17.94 14.23 8.73
CA VAL A 189 -18.12 14.77 7.39
C VAL A 189 -19.37 15.62 7.36
N ALA A 190 -19.28 16.82 6.79
CA ALA A 190 -20.44 17.70 6.58
C ALA A 190 -20.35 18.31 5.17
N GLY A 191 -21.40 18.21 4.40
CA GLY A 191 -21.43 18.73 3.03
C GLY A 191 -22.69 18.42 2.27
N ASP A 192 -22.67 18.79 0.99
CA ASP A 192 -23.75 18.53 0.04
C ASP A 192 -23.27 17.45 -0.96
N PHE A 193 -23.87 16.28 -0.90
CA PHE A 193 -23.46 15.08 -1.66
C PHE A 193 -24.62 14.48 -2.44
N ASP A 194 -24.30 13.74 -3.48
CA ASP A 194 -25.14 12.67 -4.00
C ASP A 194 -24.91 11.39 -3.19
N VAL A 195 -25.97 10.62 -2.95
CA VAL A 195 -25.92 9.43 -2.09
C VAL A 195 -26.47 8.22 -2.82
N LEU A 196 -25.66 7.16 -2.89
CA LEU A 196 -26.12 5.84 -3.29
C LEU A 196 -26.47 5.03 -2.03
N ARG A 197 -27.69 4.49 -1.99
CA ARG A 197 -28.21 3.71 -0.85
C ARG A 197 -28.48 2.28 -1.25
N ASP A 198 -28.15 1.36 -0.38
CA ASP A 198 -28.48 -0.06 -0.47
C ASP A 198 -28.58 -0.63 0.96
N ALA A 199 -28.76 -1.91 1.07
CA ALA A 199 -28.82 -2.61 2.35
C ALA A 199 -28.19 -3.99 2.25
N TYR A 200 -27.68 -4.48 3.36
CA TYR A 200 -27.16 -5.84 3.52
C TYR A 200 -27.81 -6.49 4.75
N THR A 201 -28.25 -7.74 4.61
CA THR A 201 -28.72 -8.53 5.75
C THR A 201 -27.61 -9.49 6.16
N THR A 202 -27.11 -9.36 7.40
CA THR A 202 -26.07 -10.20 7.94
C THR A 202 -26.56 -11.65 8.10
N LYS A 203 -25.61 -12.58 8.25
CA LYS A 203 -25.89 -14.00 8.47
C LYS A 203 -26.85 -14.24 9.65
N SER A 204 -26.77 -13.45 10.72
CA SER A 204 -27.67 -13.52 11.88
C SER A 204 -29.01 -12.80 11.69
N GLY A 205 -29.24 -12.17 10.53
CA GLY A 205 -30.50 -11.52 10.16
C GLY A 205 -30.57 -10.03 10.48
N ARG A 206 -29.50 -9.38 10.89
CA ARG A 206 -29.43 -7.94 11.11
C ARG A 206 -29.43 -7.20 9.77
N LYS A 207 -30.33 -6.25 9.61
CA LYS A 207 -30.31 -5.35 8.45
C LYS A 207 -29.32 -4.22 8.69
N VAL A 208 -28.41 -3.99 7.74
CA VAL A 208 -27.45 -2.89 7.73
C VAL A 208 -27.75 -1.98 6.55
N ASP A 209 -27.95 -0.70 6.80
CA ASP A 209 -28.11 0.31 5.75
C ASP A 209 -26.71 0.69 5.23
N LEU A 210 -26.56 0.73 3.90
CA LEU A 210 -25.30 1.06 3.21
C LEU A 210 -25.48 2.38 2.46
N GLU A 211 -24.59 3.33 2.72
CA GLU A 211 -24.64 4.64 2.09
C GLU A 211 -23.24 5.04 1.56
N ILE A 212 -23.18 5.42 0.29
CA ILE A 212 -21.98 5.98 -0.32
C ILE A 212 -22.25 7.40 -0.75
N PHE A 213 -21.48 8.33 -0.18
CA PHE A 213 -21.58 9.77 -0.42
C PHE A 213 -20.47 10.19 -1.39
N VAL A 214 -20.86 10.85 -2.46
CA VAL A 214 -19.95 11.33 -3.51
C VAL A 214 -20.29 12.80 -3.84
N ASP A 215 -19.32 13.53 -4.37
CA ASP A 215 -19.59 14.88 -4.85
C ASP A 215 -20.68 14.89 -5.91
N LYS A 216 -21.48 15.95 -5.95
CA LYS A 216 -22.59 16.15 -6.90
C LYS A 216 -22.15 15.83 -8.33
N GLY A 217 -22.95 15.04 -9.02
CA GLY A 217 -22.70 14.63 -10.41
C GLY A 217 -21.90 13.33 -10.58
N ASN A 218 -21.52 12.65 -9.50
CA ASN A 218 -20.74 11.40 -9.53
C ASN A 218 -21.50 10.14 -9.10
N LEU A 219 -22.83 10.23 -8.98
CA LEU A 219 -23.63 9.10 -8.51
C LEU A 219 -23.50 7.86 -9.40
N ASP A 220 -23.38 8.04 -10.72
CA ASP A 220 -23.18 6.97 -11.70
C ASP A 220 -21.83 6.26 -11.59
N ARG A 221 -20.90 6.82 -10.82
CA ARG A 221 -19.56 6.24 -10.58
C ARG A 221 -19.44 5.49 -9.24
N ALA A 222 -20.53 5.41 -8.46
CA ALA A 222 -20.49 4.80 -7.11
C ALA A 222 -20.89 3.30 -7.09
N ASN A 223 -21.46 2.78 -8.16
CA ASN A 223 -22.04 1.43 -8.19
C ASN A 223 -21.06 0.33 -7.89
N HIS A 224 -19.85 0.38 -8.48
CA HIS A 224 -18.83 -0.65 -8.25
C HIS A 224 -18.35 -0.68 -6.79
N ALA A 225 -18.21 0.47 -6.16
CA ALA A 225 -17.88 0.55 -4.73
C ALA A 225 -18.96 -0.11 -3.86
N MET A 226 -20.25 0.09 -4.18
CA MET A 226 -21.35 -0.56 -3.45
C MET A 226 -21.35 -2.08 -3.62
N VAL A 227 -21.17 -2.57 -4.83
CA VAL A 227 -21.04 -4.02 -5.09
C VAL A 227 -19.84 -4.60 -4.34
N SER A 228 -18.70 -3.92 -4.35
CA SER A 228 -17.50 -4.33 -3.64
C SER A 228 -17.71 -4.38 -2.12
N LEU A 229 -18.45 -3.42 -1.55
CA LEU A 229 -18.80 -3.42 -0.13
C LEU A 229 -19.67 -4.63 0.24
N ILE A 230 -20.71 -4.90 -0.52
CA ILE A 230 -21.60 -6.06 -0.29
C ILE A 230 -20.80 -7.37 -0.39
N ASN A 231 -19.94 -7.50 -1.39
CA ASN A 231 -19.07 -8.67 -1.55
C ASN A 231 -18.09 -8.83 -0.38
N SER A 232 -17.57 -7.73 0.14
CA SER A 232 -16.67 -7.73 1.31
C SER A 232 -17.38 -8.23 2.57
N MET A 233 -18.60 -7.75 2.82
CA MET A 233 -19.44 -8.18 3.96
C MET A 233 -19.73 -9.67 3.89
N LYS A 234 -20.13 -10.16 2.72
CA LYS A 234 -20.42 -11.56 2.48
C LYS A 234 -19.19 -12.44 2.66
N TRP A 235 -18.06 -12.06 2.07
CA TRP A 235 -16.82 -12.83 2.15
C TRP A 235 -16.29 -12.95 3.59
N ASP A 236 -16.35 -11.89 4.37
CA ASP A 236 -15.90 -11.90 5.76
C ASP A 236 -16.77 -12.80 6.65
N GLU A 237 -18.07 -12.86 6.38
CA GLU A 237 -18.98 -13.82 7.03
C GLU A 237 -18.67 -15.26 6.63
N GLU A 238 -18.44 -15.52 5.33
CA GLU A 238 -18.23 -16.86 4.80
C GLU A 238 -16.87 -17.45 5.19
N ARG A 239 -15.79 -16.68 5.09
CA ARG A 239 -14.43 -17.19 5.32
C ARG A 239 -13.94 -17.00 6.75
N PHE A 240 -14.28 -15.89 7.42
CA PHE A 240 -13.83 -15.57 8.77
C PHE A 240 -14.92 -15.66 9.84
N ASN A 241 -16.16 -15.88 9.44
CA ASN A 241 -17.33 -15.90 10.34
C ASN A 241 -17.49 -14.59 11.14
N LEU A 242 -17.21 -13.45 10.52
CA LEU A 242 -17.26 -12.13 11.11
C LEU A 242 -18.42 -11.33 10.50
N GLU A 243 -19.28 -10.79 11.36
CA GLU A 243 -20.42 -9.96 10.96
C GLU A 243 -20.18 -8.49 11.31
N TYR A 244 -20.78 -7.60 10.55
CA TYR A 244 -20.78 -6.17 10.87
C TYR A 244 -21.64 -5.89 12.11
N ASP A 245 -21.29 -4.89 12.90
CA ASP A 245 -21.73 -4.67 14.27
C ASP A 245 -22.47 -3.35 14.53
N LEU A 246 -22.81 -2.60 13.49
CA LEU A 246 -23.65 -1.41 13.52
C LEU A 246 -24.87 -1.54 12.59
N ASP A 247 -25.83 -0.60 12.67
CA ASP A 247 -27.02 -0.59 11.81
C ASP A 247 -26.78 0.12 10.47
N ILE A 248 -25.66 0.82 10.33
CA ILE A 248 -25.28 1.59 9.15
C ILE A 248 -23.79 1.47 8.85
N TYR A 249 -23.46 1.45 7.56
CA TYR A 249 -22.11 1.56 7.05
C TYR A 249 -22.05 2.67 6.01
N MET A 250 -21.22 3.67 6.24
CA MET A 250 -21.10 4.84 5.38
C MET A 250 -19.70 4.94 4.78
N ILE A 251 -19.64 5.31 3.52
CA ILE A 251 -18.41 5.65 2.79
C ILE A 251 -18.57 7.05 2.23
N VAL A 252 -17.59 7.91 2.42
CA VAL A 252 -17.54 9.24 1.82
C VAL A 252 -16.30 9.36 0.94
N ALA A 253 -16.50 9.70 -0.33
CA ALA A 253 -15.43 9.97 -1.28
C ALA A 253 -15.02 11.45 -1.22
N VAL A 254 -13.74 11.72 -0.98
CA VAL A 254 -13.16 13.06 -0.97
C VAL A 254 -11.98 13.15 -1.93
N ASP A 255 -11.81 14.29 -2.60
CA ASP A 255 -10.73 14.47 -3.59
C ASP A 255 -9.40 14.91 -2.94
N PHE A 256 -9.45 15.67 -1.85
CA PHE A 256 -8.26 16.07 -1.08
C PHE A 256 -8.06 15.13 0.11
N PHE A 257 -7.24 14.11 -0.09
CA PHE A 257 -6.97 13.07 0.90
C PHE A 257 -5.54 12.56 0.77
N ASN A 258 -4.80 12.55 1.87
CA ASN A 258 -3.38 12.14 1.87
C ASN A 258 -3.17 10.65 1.62
N MET A 259 -4.12 9.82 2.04
CA MET A 259 -4.07 8.36 2.00
C MET A 259 -4.96 7.80 0.87
N GLY A 260 -5.03 6.47 0.78
CA GLY A 260 -6.01 5.80 -0.07
C GLY A 260 -7.40 5.80 0.53
N ALA A 261 -7.51 5.42 1.78
CA ALA A 261 -8.77 5.38 2.54
C ALA A 261 -8.48 5.31 4.05
N MET A 262 -9.56 5.39 4.85
CA MET A 262 -9.51 5.31 6.31
C MET A 262 -10.72 4.56 6.86
N GLU A 263 -10.45 3.60 7.74
CA GLU A 263 -11.41 2.68 8.35
C GLU A 263 -12.23 3.25 9.52
N ASN A 264 -12.40 4.55 9.64
CA ASN A 264 -13.16 5.16 10.75
C ASN A 264 -14.47 4.41 11.00
N LYS A 265 -14.74 4.05 12.24
CA LYS A 265 -15.86 3.20 12.63
C LYS A 265 -17.21 3.72 12.09
N GLY A 266 -17.84 2.96 11.23
CA GLY A 266 -19.14 3.27 10.64
C GLY A 266 -19.15 4.39 9.60
N LEU A 267 -18.06 5.13 9.44
CA LEU A 267 -17.92 6.25 8.49
C LEU A 267 -16.51 6.24 7.90
N ASN A 268 -16.30 5.42 6.87
CA ASN A 268 -15.04 5.40 6.16
C ASN A 268 -14.90 6.64 5.26
N VAL A 269 -13.72 7.25 5.27
CA VAL A 269 -13.37 8.34 4.37
C VAL A 269 -12.37 7.83 3.34
N PHE A 270 -12.71 7.96 2.07
CA PHE A 270 -11.95 7.44 0.94
C PHE A 270 -11.43 8.56 0.06
N ASN A 271 -10.20 8.44 -0.40
CA ASN A 271 -9.79 9.14 -1.59
C ASN A 271 -10.74 8.75 -2.74
N SER A 272 -11.29 9.71 -3.45
CA SER A 272 -12.27 9.48 -4.53
C SER A 272 -11.76 8.50 -5.60
N LYS A 273 -10.45 8.40 -5.77
CA LYS A 273 -9.78 7.41 -6.63
C LYS A 273 -10.21 5.97 -6.33
N PHE A 274 -10.50 5.64 -5.07
CA PHE A 274 -10.87 4.30 -4.62
C PHE A 274 -12.37 4.10 -4.40
N VAL A 275 -13.19 5.01 -4.93
CA VAL A 275 -14.65 4.91 -4.95
C VAL A 275 -15.21 5.04 -6.35
N LEU A 276 -14.74 6.04 -7.11
CA LEU A 276 -15.37 6.47 -8.35
C LEU A 276 -14.88 5.68 -9.56
N ALA A 277 -15.78 4.97 -10.22
CA ALA A 277 -15.51 4.25 -11.45
C ALA A 277 -16.74 4.11 -12.34
N ASN A 278 -16.57 4.39 -13.62
CA ASN A 278 -17.40 3.89 -14.70
C ASN A 278 -16.49 3.53 -15.89
N ASP A 279 -17.05 2.91 -16.92
CA ASP A 279 -16.29 2.41 -18.08
C ASP A 279 -15.50 3.50 -18.83
N GLN A 280 -15.99 4.74 -18.83
CA GLN A 280 -15.35 5.87 -19.50
C GLN A 280 -14.24 6.53 -18.69
N THR A 281 -14.23 6.37 -17.37
CA THR A 281 -13.36 7.13 -16.46
C THR A 281 -12.32 6.27 -15.76
N ALA A 282 -12.56 4.96 -15.63
CA ALA A 282 -11.74 4.04 -14.84
C ALA A 282 -11.23 2.86 -15.68
N THR A 283 -9.99 2.48 -15.44
CA THR A 283 -9.40 1.26 -16.00
C THR A 283 -9.80 0.02 -15.23
N ASP A 284 -9.60 -1.17 -15.81
CA ASP A 284 -9.77 -2.44 -15.10
C ASP A 284 -8.94 -2.49 -13.81
N THR A 285 -7.73 -1.95 -13.84
CA THR A 285 -6.87 -1.84 -12.66
C THR A 285 -7.50 -0.94 -11.59
N ASP A 286 -8.15 0.16 -11.98
CA ASP A 286 -8.90 1.02 -11.04
C ASP A 286 -10.05 0.26 -10.40
N TYR A 287 -10.82 -0.51 -11.17
CA TYR A 287 -11.91 -1.35 -10.64
C TYR A 287 -11.42 -2.38 -9.63
N LEU A 288 -10.33 -3.09 -9.94
CA LEU A 288 -9.75 -4.07 -9.02
C LEU A 288 -9.17 -3.40 -7.77
N GLY A 289 -8.58 -2.22 -7.92
CA GLY A 289 -8.07 -1.43 -6.80
C GLY A 289 -9.20 -0.94 -5.88
N ILE A 290 -10.33 -0.51 -6.41
CA ILE A 290 -11.51 -0.13 -5.63
C ILE A 290 -12.02 -1.33 -4.83
N GLU A 291 -12.18 -2.49 -5.46
CA GLU A 291 -12.60 -3.71 -4.78
C GLU A 291 -11.67 -4.05 -3.60
N ALA A 292 -10.37 -4.02 -3.83
CA ALA A 292 -9.37 -4.33 -2.83
C ALA A 292 -9.38 -3.36 -1.65
N VAL A 293 -9.45 -2.05 -1.89
CA VAL A 293 -9.44 -1.02 -0.82
C VAL A 293 -10.76 -0.97 -0.08
N ILE A 294 -11.90 -1.10 -0.76
CA ILE A 294 -13.21 -1.25 -0.11
C ILE A 294 -13.19 -2.45 0.84
N GLY A 295 -12.66 -3.58 0.39
CA GLY A 295 -12.49 -4.77 1.22
C GLY A 295 -11.56 -4.51 2.41
N HIS A 296 -10.39 -3.93 2.17
CA HIS A 296 -9.41 -3.59 3.20
C HIS A 296 -10.04 -2.79 4.35
N GLU A 297 -10.73 -1.69 4.04
CA GLU A 297 -11.34 -0.84 5.06
C GLU A 297 -12.51 -1.53 5.77
N TYR A 298 -13.29 -2.34 5.05
CA TYR A 298 -14.34 -3.12 5.69
C TYR A 298 -13.75 -4.16 6.68
N PHE A 299 -12.69 -4.86 6.27
CA PHE A 299 -12.07 -5.91 7.12
C PHE A 299 -11.43 -5.33 8.38
N HIS A 300 -11.01 -4.08 8.35
CA HIS A 300 -10.56 -3.36 9.53
C HIS A 300 -11.62 -3.27 10.64
N ASN A 301 -12.90 -3.45 10.33
CA ASN A 301 -13.93 -3.38 11.37
C ASN A 301 -13.64 -4.34 12.54
N TRP A 302 -13.11 -5.53 12.25
CA TRP A 302 -12.64 -6.49 13.24
C TRP A 302 -11.15 -6.43 13.49
N THR A 303 -10.34 -6.35 12.44
CA THR A 303 -8.87 -6.31 12.54
C THR A 303 -8.36 -4.87 12.47
N GLY A 304 -8.54 -4.14 13.55
CA GLY A 304 -8.16 -2.74 13.72
C GLY A 304 -9.14 -1.95 14.59
N ASN A 305 -10.45 -2.12 14.39
CA ASN A 305 -11.46 -1.39 15.14
C ASN A 305 -11.92 -2.16 16.39
N ARG A 306 -12.43 -3.38 16.24
CA ARG A 306 -12.85 -4.23 17.38
C ARG A 306 -11.65 -4.65 18.22
N VAL A 307 -10.55 -5.04 17.58
CA VAL A 307 -9.25 -5.21 18.22
C VAL A 307 -8.31 -4.18 17.64
N THR A 308 -7.87 -3.22 18.44
CA THR A 308 -7.00 -2.13 18.01
C THR A 308 -5.56 -2.29 18.51
N CYS A 309 -4.67 -1.38 18.15
CA CYS A 309 -3.27 -1.39 18.53
C CYS A 309 -3.07 -0.77 19.92
N ARG A 310 -2.21 -1.36 20.75
CA ARG A 310 -1.84 -0.78 22.05
C ARG A 310 -1.08 0.54 21.87
N ASP A 311 -0.20 0.58 20.88
CA ASP A 311 0.63 1.74 20.53
C ASP A 311 0.97 1.70 19.04
N TRP A 312 1.49 2.77 18.47
CA TRP A 312 1.77 2.87 17.05
C TRP A 312 2.92 1.98 16.55
N PHE A 313 3.79 1.51 17.43
CA PHE A 313 4.79 0.49 17.06
C PHE A 313 4.14 -0.82 16.63
N GLN A 314 2.90 -1.08 17.06
CA GLN A 314 2.12 -2.26 16.73
C GLN A 314 1.32 -2.13 15.43
N LEU A 315 1.53 -1.10 14.64
CA LEU A 315 0.72 -0.77 13.45
C LEU A 315 0.50 -1.98 12.52
N SER A 316 1.52 -2.81 12.32
CA SER A 316 1.40 -4.01 11.47
C SER A 316 0.43 -5.06 12.02
N LEU A 317 0.11 -5.00 13.32
CA LEU A 317 -0.92 -5.87 13.91
C LEU A 317 -2.25 -5.73 13.17
N LYS A 318 -2.66 -4.52 12.85
CA LYS A 318 -3.86 -4.28 12.06
C LYS A 318 -3.57 -4.28 10.56
N GLU A 319 -2.53 -3.62 10.11
CA GLU A 319 -2.27 -3.42 8.69
C GLU A 319 -1.76 -4.67 7.98
N GLY A 320 -0.79 -5.36 8.53
CA GLY A 320 -0.30 -6.61 7.95
C GLY A 320 -1.38 -7.68 7.87
N LEU A 321 -2.17 -7.84 8.91
CA LEU A 321 -3.29 -8.78 8.94
C LEU A 321 -4.40 -8.37 7.96
N THR A 322 -4.74 -7.10 7.88
CA THR A 322 -5.83 -6.63 7.00
C THR A 322 -5.41 -6.66 5.53
N VAL A 323 -4.15 -6.35 5.20
CA VAL A 323 -3.62 -6.53 3.84
C VAL A 323 -3.66 -8.01 3.44
N PHE A 324 -3.26 -8.93 4.31
CA PHE A 324 -3.41 -10.36 4.04
C PHE A 324 -4.87 -10.73 3.73
N ARG A 325 -5.81 -10.20 4.51
CA ARG A 325 -7.25 -10.46 4.31
C ARG A 325 -7.77 -9.88 3.01
N ASP A 326 -7.37 -8.66 2.65
CA ASP A 326 -7.78 -8.07 1.36
C ASP A 326 -7.15 -8.78 0.15
N GLN A 327 -5.92 -9.26 0.26
CA GLN A 327 -5.28 -10.08 -0.77
C GLN A 327 -6.01 -11.40 -0.97
N GLU A 328 -6.43 -12.06 0.10
CA GLU A 328 -7.20 -13.30 0.03
C GLU A 328 -8.61 -13.07 -0.52
N PHE A 329 -9.23 -11.95 -0.16
CA PHE A 329 -10.51 -11.52 -0.74
C PHE A 329 -10.41 -11.32 -2.26
N SER A 330 -9.44 -10.54 -2.72
CA SER A 330 -9.22 -10.33 -4.15
C SER A 330 -8.88 -11.63 -4.89
N SER A 331 -8.15 -12.55 -4.25
CA SER A 331 -7.80 -13.84 -4.82
C SER A 331 -9.00 -14.79 -4.93
N ASP A 332 -9.88 -14.80 -3.94
CA ASP A 332 -11.10 -15.62 -3.95
C ASP A 332 -12.14 -15.13 -4.96
N LEU A 333 -12.17 -13.81 -5.24
CA LEU A 333 -13.09 -13.21 -6.21
C LEU A 333 -12.54 -13.17 -7.64
N GLY A 334 -11.22 -13.22 -7.82
CA GLY A 334 -10.55 -13.08 -9.10
C GLY A 334 -9.57 -14.21 -9.41
N SER A 335 -8.46 -13.87 -10.05
CA SER A 335 -7.37 -14.82 -10.30
C SER A 335 -6.38 -14.85 -9.14
N ARG A 336 -6.31 -15.97 -8.44
CA ARG A 336 -5.37 -16.15 -7.34
C ARG A 336 -3.91 -16.02 -7.80
N ALA A 337 -3.58 -16.62 -8.94
CA ALA A 337 -2.22 -16.55 -9.49
C ALA A 337 -1.82 -15.12 -9.85
N VAL A 338 -2.67 -14.39 -10.57
CA VAL A 338 -2.39 -13.00 -10.98
C VAL A 338 -2.30 -12.07 -9.76
N ASN A 339 -3.19 -12.21 -8.79
CA ASN A 339 -3.12 -11.45 -7.55
C ASN A 339 -1.82 -11.72 -6.80
N ARG A 340 -1.42 -13.00 -6.69
CA ARG A 340 -0.16 -13.36 -6.03
C ARG A 340 1.05 -12.79 -6.74
N ILE A 341 1.10 -12.86 -8.07
CA ILE A 341 2.16 -12.26 -8.88
C ILE A 341 2.28 -10.75 -8.60
N ASN A 342 1.16 -10.04 -8.64
CA ASN A 342 1.15 -8.60 -8.41
C ASN A 342 1.60 -8.23 -6.99
N ASN A 343 1.17 -8.96 -5.98
CA ASN A 343 1.60 -8.77 -4.60
C ASN A 343 3.10 -9.04 -4.43
N VAL A 344 3.62 -10.08 -5.06
CA VAL A 344 5.05 -10.42 -5.00
C VAL A 344 5.92 -9.38 -5.72
N ARG A 345 5.44 -8.79 -6.82
CA ARG A 345 6.13 -7.67 -7.48
C ARG A 345 6.31 -6.47 -6.55
N ILE A 346 5.30 -6.16 -5.73
CA ILE A 346 5.42 -5.09 -4.73
C ILE A 346 6.49 -5.41 -3.68
N ILE A 347 6.59 -6.66 -3.25
CA ILE A 347 7.62 -7.09 -2.32
C ILE A 347 9.01 -7.03 -2.95
N ARG A 348 9.21 -7.69 -4.11
CA ARG A 348 10.52 -7.78 -4.77
C ARG A 348 11.03 -6.46 -5.31
N GLY A 349 10.17 -5.56 -5.72
CA GLY A 349 10.52 -4.24 -6.21
C GLY A 349 10.65 -3.23 -5.07
N PRO A 350 9.61 -2.41 -4.82
CA PRO A 350 9.71 -1.29 -3.90
C PRO A 350 9.91 -1.69 -2.44
N GLN A 351 9.38 -2.81 -1.95
CA GLN A 351 9.56 -3.19 -0.55
C GLN A 351 11.00 -3.66 -0.27
N PHE A 352 11.60 -4.48 -1.13
CA PHE A 352 13.03 -4.85 -0.98
C PHE A 352 13.93 -3.63 -1.07
N ALA A 353 13.56 -2.64 -1.90
CA ALA A 353 14.27 -1.37 -1.97
C ALA A 353 14.17 -0.57 -0.66
N GLU A 354 12.99 -0.56 -0.02
CA GLU A 354 12.79 0.06 1.29
C GLU A 354 13.61 -0.63 2.38
N ASP A 355 13.62 -1.95 2.39
CA ASP A 355 14.41 -2.76 3.33
C ASP A 355 15.93 -2.56 3.20
N ALA A 356 16.40 -2.15 2.02
CA ALA A 356 17.80 -1.84 1.74
C ALA A 356 18.14 -0.34 1.83
N SER A 357 17.16 0.50 2.20
CA SER A 357 17.32 1.96 2.30
C SER A 357 17.70 2.40 3.72
N PRO A 358 18.10 3.67 3.91
CA PRO A 358 18.32 4.24 5.25
C PRO A 358 17.07 4.19 6.14
N MET A 359 15.86 4.08 5.56
CA MET A 359 14.59 3.92 6.27
C MET A 359 14.26 2.47 6.63
N SER A 360 15.15 1.51 6.39
CA SER A 360 14.93 0.11 6.77
C SER A 360 14.54 -0.02 8.24
N HIS A 361 13.46 -0.74 8.51
CA HIS A 361 12.93 -0.96 9.85
C HIS A 361 12.22 -2.33 9.92
N PRO A 362 12.09 -2.90 11.11
CA PRO A 362 11.23 -4.07 11.30
C PRO A 362 9.76 -3.77 10.98
N ILE A 363 8.95 -4.77 10.71
CA ILE A 363 7.49 -4.58 10.58
C ILE A 363 6.87 -4.04 11.88
N ARG A 364 7.48 -4.33 13.03
CA ARG A 364 7.22 -3.66 14.30
C ARG A 364 8.42 -2.77 14.62
N PRO A 365 8.37 -1.48 14.25
CA PRO A 365 9.47 -0.54 14.49
C PRO A 365 9.85 -0.46 15.97
N GLU A 366 11.12 -0.18 16.25
CA GLU A 366 11.64 0.02 17.61
C GLU A 366 11.80 1.50 17.96
N LYS A 367 11.89 2.36 16.94
CA LYS A 367 12.15 3.79 17.07
C LYS A 367 11.39 4.57 15.99
N VAL A 368 10.76 5.67 16.38
CA VAL A 368 9.97 6.54 15.50
C VAL A 368 10.16 7.98 15.90
N ILE A 369 10.34 8.88 14.96
CA ILE A 369 10.26 10.34 15.15
C ILE A 369 8.89 10.82 14.72
N GLU A 370 8.50 10.56 13.48
CA GLU A 370 7.18 10.89 12.91
C GLU A 370 6.42 9.63 12.50
N MET A 371 5.29 9.38 13.17
CA MET A 371 4.54 8.13 12.93
C MET A 371 4.04 7.99 11.48
N ASN A 372 3.64 9.07 10.83
CA ASN A 372 3.18 9.04 9.44
C ASN A 372 4.25 8.47 8.48
N ASN A 373 5.53 8.52 8.81
CA ASN A 373 6.61 7.93 8.03
C ASN A 373 6.65 6.40 8.07
N PHE A 374 5.92 5.76 8.97
CA PHE A 374 5.91 4.32 9.18
C PHE A 374 4.67 3.60 8.61
N TYR A 375 3.84 4.31 7.86
CA TYR A 375 2.83 3.72 6.98
C TYR A 375 3.51 3.29 5.67
N THR A 376 4.29 2.22 5.76
CA THR A 376 5.30 1.80 4.78
C THR A 376 4.94 0.47 4.14
N LEU A 377 5.56 0.18 3.01
CA LEU A 377 5.46 -1.15 2.38
C LEU A 377 5.97 -2.26 3.31
N THR A 378 6.94 -1.96 4.18
CA THR A 378 7.41 -2.92 5.18
C THR A 378 6.31 -3.25 6.19
N VAL A 379 5.66 -2.27 6.77
CA VAL A 379 4.60 -2.49 7.76
C VAL A 379 3.37 -3.16 7.15
N TYR A 380 2.96 -2.76 5.95
CA TYR A 380 1.77 -3.25 5.23
C TYR A 380 2.04 -4.54 4.48
N GLU A 381 2.92 -4.49 3.47
CA GLU A 381 3.09 -5.59 2.52
C GLU A 381 4.00 -6.69 3.07
N LYS A 382 5.16 -6.37 3.61
CA LYS A 382 5.98 -7.36 4.32
C LYS A 382 5.25 -7.87 5.56
N GLY A 383 4.51 -7.01 6.26
CA GLY A 383 3.61 -7.43 7.35
C GLY A 383 2.62 -8.49 6.90
N SER A 384 1.99 -8.32 5.74
CA SER A 384 1.08 -9.32 5.17
C SER A 384 1.78 -10.63 4.81
N GLU A 385 3.02 -10.56 4.32
CA GLU A 385 3.82 -11.76 4.04
C GLU A 385 4.16 -12.54 5.33
N VAL A 386 4.39 -11.84 6.43
CA VAL A 386 4.58 -12.48 7.74
C VAL A 386 3.31 -13.21 8.19
N ILE A 387 2.14 -12.60 8.02
CA ILE A 387 0.85 -13.26 8.28
C ILE A 387 0.67 -14.47 7.34
N ARG A 388 1.01 -14.32 6.07
CA ARG A 388 0.92 -15.41 5.08
C ARG A 388 1.83 -16.58 5.44
N MET A 389 3.03 -16.33 5.94
CA MET A 389 3.90 -17.39 6.44
C MET A 389 3.28 -18.15 7.62
N ILE A 390 2.61 -17.46 8.54
CA ILE A 390 1.87 -18.10 9.63
C ILE A 390 0.75 -18.99 9.04
N HIS A 391 0.01 -18.47 8.08
CA HIS A 391 -1.03 -19.24 7.39
C HIS A 391 -0.44 -20.49 6.69
N THR A 392 0.72 -20.36 6.06
CA THR A 392 1.42 -21.48 5.42
C THR A 392 1.83 -22.54 6.44
N LEU A 393 2.33 -22.13 7.60
CA LEU A 393 2.76 -23.04 8.68
C LEU A 393 1.59 -23.73 9.37
N LEU A 394 0.48 -23.04 9.56
CA LEU A 394 -0.69 -23.56 10.30
C LEU A 394 -1.72 -24.23 9.40
N GLY A 395 -1.77 -23.91 8.12
CA GLY A 395 -2.88 -24.22 7.23
C GLY A 395 -4.11 -23.35 7.52
N GLU A 396 -5.11 -23.39 6.63
CA GLU A 396 -6.35 -22.60 6.77
C GLU A 396 -7.09 -22.87 8.08
N ASP A 397 -7.30 -24.17 8.42
CA ASP A 397 -8.03 -24.55 9.63
C ASP A 397 -7.30 -24.11 10.90
N GLY A 398 -5.97 -24.27 10.96
CA GLY A 398 -5.15 -23.83 12.08
C GLY A 398 -5.15 -22.31 12.22
N PHE A 399 -5.05 -21.61 11.11
CA PHE A 399 -5.10 -20.14 11.07
C PHE A 399 -6.45 -19.62 11.57
N GLN A 400 -7.56 -20.20 11.12
CA GLN A 400 -8.91 -19.80 11.57
C GLN A 400 -9.14 -20.07 13.06
N LYS A 401 -8.62 -21.17 13.61
CA LYS A 401 -8.62 -21.41 15.06
C LYS A 401 -7.84 -20.34 15.81
N GLY A 402 -6.69 -19.95 15.26
CA GLY A 402 -5.87 -18.86 15.82
C GLY A 402 -6.61 -17.52 15.78
N MET A 403 -7.25 -17.17 14.67
CA MET A 403 -8.07 -15.95 14.54
C MET A 403 -9.21 -15.92 15.57
N LYS A 404 -9.92 -17.03 15.71
CA LYS A 404 -10.99 -17.15 16.70
C LYS A 404 -10.48 -16.90 18.12
N LEU A 405 -9.37 -17.51 18.51
CA LEU A 405 -8.76 -17.32 19.83
C LEU A 405 -8.29 -15.89 20.04
N TYR A 406 -7.73 -15.27 19.01
CA TYR A 406 -7.32 -13.86 19.03
C TYR A 406 -8.49 -12.93 19.34
N PHE A 407 -9.62 -13.10 18.68
CA PHE A 407 -10.83 -12.32 18.97
C PHE A 407 -11.44 -12.65 20.33
N GLU A 408 -11.49 -13.92 20.75
CA GLU A 408 -11.97 -14.29 22.08
C GLU A 408 -11.16 -13.63 23.21
N ARG A 409 -9.83 -13.46 23.01
CA ARG A 409 -8.94 -12.86 23.99
C ARG A 409 -8.95 -11.34 23.97
N HIS A 410 -9.10 -10.72 22.82
CA HIS A 410 -8.77 -9.31 22.63
C HIS A 410 -9.90 -8.42 22.10
N ASP A 411 -11.08 -8.96 21.79
CA ASP A 411 -12.21 -8.15 21.33
C ASP A 411 -12.53 -7.01 22.33
N GLY A 412 -12.66 -5.80 21.80
CA GLY A 412 -12.91 -4.57 22.57
C GLY A 412 -11.70 -4.02 23.30
N THR A 413 -10.48 -4.48 22.99
CA THR A 413 -9.23 -4.05 23.63
C THR A 413 -8.18 -3.59 22.62
N ALA A 414 -7.10 -3.00 23.13
CA ALA A 414 -5.89 -2.66 22.41
C ALA A 414 -4.83 -3.76 22.61
N ALA A 415 -4.36 -4.35 21.52
CA ALA A 415 -3.48 -5.51 21.52
C ALA A 415 -2.11 -5.23 20.91
N THR A 416 -1.21 -6.21 20.98
CA THR A 416 0.14 -6.17 20.43
C THR A 416 0.34 -7.24 19.37
N CYS A 417 1.39 -7.10 18.56
CA CYS A 417 1.80 -8.15 17.62
C CYS A 417 2.08 -9.46 18.33
N GLU A 418 2.67 -9.42 19.52
CA GLU A 418 2.92 -10.61 20.37
C GLU A 418 1.63 -11.30 20.75
N ASP A 419 0.58 -10.57 21.12
CA ASP A 419 -0.73 -11.14 21.44
C ASP A 419 -1.32 -11.94 20.29
N PHE A 420 -1.14 -11.45 19.04
CA PHE A 420 -1.58 -12.17 17.85
C PHE A 420 -0.80 -13.46 17.64
N VAL A 421 0.53 -13.41 17.68
CA VAL A 421 1.38 -14.60 17.49
C VAL A 421 1.13 -15.63 18.57
N ALA A 422 0.96 -15.21 19.84
CA ALA A 422 0.63 -16.08 20.95
C ALA A 422 -0.71 -16.80 20.76
N ALA A 423 -1.73 -16.12 20.23
CA ALA A 423 -3.02 -16.74 19.89
C ALA A 423 -2.87 -17.79 18.79
N MET A 424 -2.07 -17.53 17.77
CA MET A 424 -1.79 -18.50 16.70
C MET A 424 -1.04 -19.72 17.21
N GLU A 425 -0.04 -19.51 18.04
CA GLU A 425 0.76 -20.57 18.68
C GLU A 425 -0.09 -21.44 19.60
N ASP A 426 -0.86 -20.83 20.49
CA ASP A 426 -1.69 -21.56 21.48
C ASP A 426 -2.82 -22.36 20.82
N ALA A 427 -3.45 -21.81 19.78
CA ALA A 427 -4.55 -22.50 19.08
C ALA A 427 -4.07 -23.66 18.22
N SER A 428 -2.87 -23.60 17.66
CA SER A 428 -2.34 -24.57 16.70
C SER A 428 -1.39 -25.58 17.32
N GLY A 429 -0.74 -25.24 18.41
CA GLY A 429 0.36 -26.02 19.00
C GLY A 429 1.66 -25.99 18.23
N VAL A 430 1.76 -25.13 17.19
CA VAL A 430 2.97 -24.91 16.40
C VAL A 430 3.90 -23.97 17.16
N ASP A 431 5.17 -24.34 17.31
CA ASP A 431 6.18 -23.47 17.95
C ASP A 431 6.56 -22.32 17.02
N LEU A 432 6.18 -21.10 17.39
CA LEU A 432 6.49 -19.86 16.69
C LEU A 432 7.53 -19.00 17.44
N SER A 433 8.29 -19.59 18.36
CA SER A 433 9.26 -18.84 19.18
C SER A 433 10.31 -18.12 18.34
N GLN A 434 10.96 -18.82 17.40
CA GLN A 434 11.93 -18.23 16.48
C GLN A 434 11.23 -17.37 15.42
N PHE A 435 10.02 -17.72 15.01
CA PHE A 435 9.25 -16.97 14.01
C PHE A 435 9.03 -15.50 14.41
N ARG A 436 8.97 -15.20 15.71
CA ARG A 436 8.85 -13.84 16.25
C ARG A 436 9.93 -12.86 15.78
N LEU A 437 11.09 -13.36 15.37
CA LEU A 437 12.15 -12.54 14.78
C LEU A 437 11.72 -11.79 13.52
N TRP A 438 10.74 -12.29 12.77
CA TRP A 438 10.18 -11.57 11.63
C TRP A 438 9.57 -10.21 12.02
N TYR A 439 9.11 -10.05 13.27
CA TYR A 439 8.57 -8.80 13.79
C TYR A 439 9.64 -7.81 14.25
N SER A 440 10.79 -8.28 14.64
CA SER A 440 11.84 -7.46 15.29
C SER A 440 13.10 -7.27 14.45
N GLN A 441 13.29 -8.05 13.41
CA GLN A 441 14.47 -7.96 12.54
C GLN A 441 14.15 -7.28 11.23
N SER A 442 14.90 -6.24 10.89
CA SER A 442 14.83 -5.53 9.60
C SER A 442 15.71 -6.17 8.54
N GLY A 443 15.49 -5.78 7.30
CA GLY A 443 16.25 -6.25 6.16
C GLY A 443 15.67 -7.51 5.50
N THR A 444 16.13 -7.79 4.29
CA THR A 444 15.65 -8.91 3.49
C THR A 444 16.68 -10.04 3.53
N PRO A 445 16.30 -11.25 4.00
CA PRO A 445 17.21 -12.40 3.96
C PRO A 445 17.51 -12.82 2.52
N THR A 446 18.73 -13.25 2.29
CA THR A 446 19.12 -14.03 1.12
C THR A 446 19.17 -15.50 1.50
N LEU A 447 18.44 -16.33 0.77
CA LEU A 447 18.41 -17.78 0.92
C LEU A 447 19.12 -18.42 -0.28
N SER A 448 20.33 -18.89 -0.08
CA SER A 448 21.11 -19.62 -1.08
C SER A 448 20.86 -21.12 -0.92
N VAL A 449 20.56 -21.81 -2.01
CA VAL A 449 20.28 -23.24 -2.02
C VAL A 449 21.22 -23.93 -2.98
N GLU A 450 21.84 -25.02 -2.51
CA GLU A 450 22.62 -25.94 -3.33
C GLU A 450 21.99 -27.32 -3.30
N SER A 451 22.05 -28.03 -4.41
CA SER A 451 21.53 -29.40 -4.52
C SER A 451 22.61 -30.40 -4.92
N HIS A 452 22.40 -31.63 -4.47
CA HIS A 452 23.22 -32.77 -4.86
C HIS A 452 22.35 -34.03 -5.01
N TYR A 453 22.55 -34.78 -6.11
CA TYR A 453 21.87 -36.05 -6.34
C TYR A 453 22.89 -37.22 -6.33
N ASP A 454 22.65 -38.19 -5.44
CA ASP A 454 23.37 -39.44 -5.35
C ASP A 454 22.56 -40.58 -6.01
N ALA A 455 22.92 -40.93 -7.23
CA ALA A 455 22.20 -41.94 -8.02
C ALA A 455 22.30 -43.36 -7.44
N GLU A 456 23.37 -43.68 -6.73
CA GLU A 456 23.56 -45.01 -6.11
C GLU A 456 22.64 -45.18 -4.90
N LYS A 457 22.52 -44.14 -4.08
CA LYS A 457 21.66 -44.14 -2.91
C LYS A 457 20.23 -43.71 -3.20
N LYS A 458 19.96 -43.20 -4.41
CA LYS A 458 18.70 -42.55 -4.79
C LYS A 458 18.32 -41.45 -3.79
N GLN A 459 19.26 -40.63 -3.41
CA GLN A 459 19.07 -39.52 -2.46
C GLN A 459 19.30 -38.18 -3.15
N TYR A 460 18.38 -37.25 -2.82
CA TYR A 460 18.51 -35.86 -3.23
C TYR A 460 18.68 -34.98 -2.00
N THR A 461 19.71 -34.17 -2.01
CA THR A 461 20.08 -33.30 -0.87
C THR A 461 19.95 -31.86 -1.26
N LEU A 462 19.27 -31.07 -0.42
CA LEU A 462 19.24 -29.62 -0.47
C LEU A 462 20.00 -29.05 0.72
N THR A 463 20.98 -28.20 0.48
CA THR A 463 21.68 -27.44 1.51
C THR A 463 21.29 -25.98 1.39
N THR A 464 20.72 -25.42 2.44
CA THR A 464 20.25 -24.03 2.51
C THR A 464 21.18 -23.20 3.38
N ARG A 465 21.46 -21.96 2.94
CA ARG A 465 22.20 -20.95 3.73
C ARG A 465 21.40 -19.66 3.73
N GLN A 466 21.17 -19.07 4.89
CA GLN A 466 20.50 -17.80 5.01
C GLN A 466 21.39 -16.74 5.63
N VAL A 467 21.38 -15.54 5.04
CA VAL A 467 22.12 -14.37 5.52
C VAL A 467 21.25 -13.14 5.36
N THR A 468 21.16 -12.32 6.41
CA THR A 468 20.58 -10.99 6.33
C THR A 468 21.67 -9.95 6.55
N ALA A 469 21.86 -9.05 5.59
CA ALA A 469 22.87 -8.01 5.70
C ALA A 469 22.56 -7.03 6.83
N PRO A 470 23.56 -6.42 7.50
CA PRO A 470 23.35 -5.32 8.43
C PRO A 470 22.51 -4.20 7.82
N THR A 471 21.62 -3.61 8.60
CA THR A 471 20.84 -2.44 8.24
C THR A 471 21.21 -1.25 9.13
N HIS A 472 20.84 -0.03 8.74
CA HIS A 472 21.29 1.20 9.38
C HIS A 472 21.17 1.19 10.92
N GLU A 473 20.02 0.79 11.46
CA GLU A 473 19.77 0.80 12.91
C GLU A 473 19.90 -0.60 13.55
N GLN A 474 20.27 -1.62 12.78
CA GLN A 474 20.37 -2.99 13.29
C GLN A 474 21.53 -3.74 12.57
N ALA A 475 22.70 -3.70 13.18
CA ALA A 475 23.89 -4.37 12.64
C ALA A 475 23.89 -5.89 12.86
N GLU A 476 23.34 -6.34 13.99
CA GLU A 476 23.29 -7.75 14.38
C GLU A 476 22.05 -8.43 13.77
N LYS A 477 22.27 -9.55 13.09
CA LYS A 477 21.19 -10.35 12.47
C LYS A 477 21.27 -11.80 12.92
N GLN A 478 20.09 -12.43 13.06
CA GLN A 478 19.94 -13.82 13.44
C GLN A 478 19.30 -14.61 12.31
N ALA A 479 19.46 -15.94 12.33
CA ALA A 479 18.72 -16.83 11.44
C ALA A 479 17.22 -16.76 11.72
N LEU A 480 16.44 -16.59 10.65
CA LEU A 480 15.00 -16.55 10.72
C LEU A 480 14.39 -17.94 10.50
N HIS A 481 13.18 -18.16 10.98
CA HIS A 481 12.37 -19.30 10.60
C HIS A 481 11.75 -19.02 9.22
N ILE A 482 12.31 -19.63 8.19
CA ILE A 482 11.88 -19.45 6.79
C ILE A 482 11.12 -20.70 6.34
N PRO A 483 9.79 -20.62 6.13
CA PRO A 483 9.05 -21.72 5.51
C PRO A 483 9.38 -21.75 4.00
N LEU A 484 10.08 -22.79 3.58
CA LEU A 484 10.50 -23.03 2.20
C LEU A 484 9.60 -24.08 1.55
N ASP A 485 8.65 -23.67 0.76
CA ASP A 485 7.78 -24.58 0.01
C ASP A 485 8.48 -25.03 -1.27
N ILE A 486 8.55 -26.34 -1.47
CA ILE A 486 9.24 -26.96 -2.61
C ILE A 486 8.38 -28.03 -3.29
N GLU A 487 8.66 -28.24 -4.57
CA GLU A 487 8.32 -29.47 -5.30
C GLU A 487 9.54 -29.96 -6.08
N LEU A 488 9.64 -31.26 -6.23
CA LEU A 488 10.64 -31.90 -7.07
C LEU A 488 9.93 -32.55 -8.24
N TYR A 489 10.45 -32.36 -9.47
CA TYR A 489 9.91 -32.93 -10.69
C TYR A 489 10.86 -33.93 -11.31
N THR A 490 10.31 -35.04 -11.85
CA THR A 490 11.03 -35.90 -12.78
C THR A 490 11.18 -35.23 -14.15
N ALA A 491 12.05 -35.74 -14.99
CA ALA A 491 12.20 -35.24 -16.37
C ALA A 491 10.91 -35.35 -17.19
N SER A 492 10.00 -36.28 -16.84
CA SER A 492 8.66 -36.42 -17.47
C SER A 492 7.62 -35.42 -16.96
N GLY A 493 7.92 -34.66 -15.93
CA GLY A 493 7.00 -33.70 -15.32
C GLY A 493 6.16 -34.22 -14.16
N ASP A 494 6.41 -35.45 -13.71
CA ASP A 494 5.74 -36.02 -12.55
C ASP A 494 6.35 -35.46 -11.25
N VAL A 495 5.52 -35.28 -10.24
CA VAL A 495 5.96 -34.82 -8.93
C VAL A 495 6.55 -35.97 -8.13
N VAL A 496 7.74 -35.74 -7.56
CA VAL A 496 8.38 -36.70 -6.65
C VAL A 496 7.81 -36.54 -5.23
N GLU A 497 7.34 -37.63 -4.65
CA GLU A 497 6.95 -37.65 -3.24
C GLU A 497 8.17 -37.44 -2.34
N LEU A 498 8.12 -36.46 -1.45
CA LEU A 498 9.22 -36.18 -0.52
C LEU A 498 9.20 -37.17 0.63
N GLN A 499 10.29 -37.89 0.83
CA GLN A 499 10.43 -38.87 1.92
C GLN A 499 11.75 -38.64 2.67
N CYS A 500 11.69 -38.81 3.99
CA CYS A 500 12.86 -38.76 4.87
C CYS A 500 12.72 -39.84 5.94
N ASN A 501 13.80 -40.62 6.18
CA ASN A 501 13.80 -41.74 7.11
C ASN A 501 12.64 -42.75 6.88
N GLY A 502 12.27 -42.96 5.62
CA GLY A 502 11.22 -43.90 5.22
C GLY A 502 9.78 -43.40 5.38
N GLU A 503 9.59 -42.13 5.81
CA GLU A 503 8.28 -41.55 6.00
C GLU A 503 8.08 -40.36 5.05
N PRO A 504 6.85 -40.13 4.56
CA PRO A 504 6.53 -38.91 3.79
C PRO A 504 6.76 -37.66 4.63
N VAL A 505 7.34 -36.61 4.01
CA VAL A 505 7.54 -35.32 4.65
C VAL A 505 6.74 -34.22 3.91
N HIS A 506 6.42 -33.17 4.64
CA HIS A 506 5.68 -32.05 4.11
C HIS A 506 6.52 -31.25 3.10
N ASN A 507 5.87 -30.66 2.11
CA ASN A 507 6.53 -29.85 1.07
C ASN A 507 7.10 -28.52 1.60
N VAL A 508 6.59 -28.02 2.73
CA VAL A 508 7.09 -26.81 3.38
C VAL A 508 8.18 -27.21 4.37
N LEU A 509 9.41 -26.86 4.04
CA LEU A 509 10.58 -27.13 4.88
C LEU A 509 10.77 -26.01 5.89
N ASP A 510 11.07 -26.38 7.13
CA ASP A 510 11.39 -25.43 8.21
C ASP A 510 12.90 -25.09 8.15
N VAL A 511 13.26 -24.02 7.45
CA VAL A 511 14.65 -23.53 7.44
C VAL A 511 14.83 -22.63 8.67
N LYS A 512 15.58 -23.10 9.66
CA LYS A 512 15.75 -22.43 10.96
C LYS A 512 17.19 -22.08 11.30
N GLU A 513 18.13 -22.73 10.65
CA GLU A 513 19.57 -22.55 10.91
C GLU A 513 20.21 -21.65 9.85
N ALA A 514 21.38 -21.09 10.19
CA ALA A 514 22.17 -20.33 9.21
C ALA A 514 22.61 -21.19 8.02
N GLU A 515 22.91 -22.48 8.27
CA GLU A 515 23.12 -23.53 7.28
C GLU A 515 22.37 -24.78 7.72
N GLN A 516 21.59 -25.36 6.81
CA GLN A 516 20.76 -26.54 7.10
C GLN A 516 20.67 -27.44 5.88
N THR A 517 20.70 -28.75 6.09
CA THR A 517 20.67 -29.76 5.03
C THR A 517 19.42 -30.61 5.16
N PHE A 518 18.73 -30.82 4.03
CA PHE A 518 17.57 -31.72 3.91
C PHE A 518 17.94 -32.85 2.95
N VAL A 519 17.70 -34.09 3.35
CA VAL A 519 17.98 -35.28 2.55
C VAL A 519 16.67 -36.00 2.24
N PHE A 520 16.37 -36.18 0.96
CA PHE A 520 15.19 -36.88 0.48
C PHE A 520 15.60 -38.23 -0.10
N GLU A 521 14.84 -39.26 0.26
CA GLU A 521 15.09 -40.65 -0.10
C GLU A 521 14.17 -41.12 -1.22
N ASN A 522 14.53 -42.23 -1.84
CA ASN A 522 13.74 -42.88 -2.89
C ASN A 522 13.50 -41.99 -4.13
N VAL A 523 14.43 -41.10 -4.41
CA VAL A 523 14.40 -40.25 -5.60
C VAL A 523 15.02 -41.03 -6.76
N ALA A 524 14.19 -41.49 -7.70
CA ALA A 524 14.60 -42.45 -8.72
C ALA A 524 15.58 -41.88 -9.76
N GLU A 525 15.50 -40.58 -10.05
CA GLU A 525 16.36 -39.85 -11.00
C GLU A 525 16.66 -38.46 -10.47
N GLN A 526 17.64 -37.78 -11.05
CA GLN A 526 17.95 -36.41 -10.66
C GLN A 526 16.75 -35.51 -10.95
N PRO A 527 16.16 -34.91 -9.90
CA PRO A 527 14.95 -34.12 -10.07
C PRO A 527 15.28 -32.69 -10.46
N ILE A 528 14.25 -31.98 -10.96
CA ILE A 528 14.29 -30.53 -11.15
C ILE A 528 13.51 -29.90 -9.99
N PRO A 529 14.16 -29.08 -9.14
CA PRO A 529 13.49 -28.48 -7.98
C PRO A 529 12.72 -27.21 -8.39
N SER A 530 11.51 -27.08 -7.89
CA SER A 530 10.76 -25.83 -7.84
C SER A 530 10.83 -25.29 -6.41
N LEU A 531 11.59 -24.23 -6.21
CA LEU A 531 11.90 -23.69 -4.88
C LEU A 531 11.09 -22.42 -4.61
N LEU A 532 10.74 -22.20 -3.34
CA LEU A 532 10.01 -21.02 -2.87
C LEU A 532 8.66 -20.86 -3.60
N ARG A 533 7.92 -21.94 -3.70
CA ARG A 533 6.60 -21.97 -4.32
C ARG A 533 5.67 -20.96 -3.65
N GLU A 534 4.81 -20.29 -4.43
CA GLU A 534 3.89 -19.24 -3.95
C GLU A 534 4.61 -18.10 -3.20
N PHE A 535 5.93 -17.96 -3.39
CA PHE A 535 6.72 -17.02 -2.60
C PHE A 535 6.48 -17.23 -1.09
N SER A 536 6.73 -18.43 -0.63
CA SER A 536 6.39 -18.88 0.73
C SER A 536 7.11 -18.12 1.86
N ALA A 537 8.08 -17.29 1.53
CA ALA A 537 8.74 -16.35 2.45
C ALA A 537 9.28 -15.12 1.67
N PRO A 538 9.28 -13.92 2.27
CA PRO A 538 9.80 -12.71 1.64
C PRO A 538 11.33 -12.66 1.69
N VAL A 539 11.97 -13.48 0.87
CA VAL A 539 13.42 -13.65 0.81
C VAL A 539 13.91 -13.54 -0.64
N LYS A 540 15.18 -13.23 -0.81
CA LYS A 540 15.88 -13.34 -2.07
C LYS A 540 16.39 -14.78 -2.22
N LEU A 541 15.85 -15.52 -3.19
CA LEU A 541 16.29 -16.89 -3.48
C LEU A 541 17.48 -16.86 -4.43
N GLU A 542 18.52 -17.60 -4.09
CA GLU A 542 19.67 -17.88 -4.96
C GLU A 542 19.78 -19.39 -5.18
N TYR A 543 19.61 -19.81 -6.42
CA TYR A 543 19.82 -21.18 -6.88
C TYR A 543 20.30 -21.13 -8.33
N ASP A 544 21.30 -21.93 -8.68
CA ASP A 544 21.90 -21.94 -10.01
C ASP A 544 21.10 -22.85 -10.97
N TYR A 545 19.93 -22.36 -11.38
CA TYR A 545 19.14 -23.03 -12.41
C TYR A 545 19.79 -22.92 -13.78
N SER A 546 19.82 -24.02 -14.54
CA SER A 546 20.09 -23.95 -15.98
C SER A 546 18.90 -23.34 -16.73
N ASP A 547 19.14 -22.88 -17.96
CA ASP A 547 18.07 -22.39 -18.83
C ASP A 547 17.04 -23.49 -19.11
N GLU A 548 17.51 -24.73 -19.32
CA GLU A 548 16.67 -25.91 -19.57
C GLU A 548 15.77 -26.22 -18.36
N GLU A 549 16.30 -26.12 -17.14
CA GLU A 549 15.48 -26.30 -15.92
C GLU A 549 14.43 -25.21 -15.77
N LEU A 550 14.77 -23.95 -16.03
CA LEU A 550 13.81 -22.84 -15.95
C LEU A 550 12.72 -22.97 -17.04
N ILE A 551 13.08 -23.30 -18.28
CA ILE A 551 12.11 -23.53 -19.37
C ILE A 551 11.21 -24.72 -19.01
N PHE A 552 11.78 -25.80 -18.45
CA PHE A 552 11.00 -26.94 -17.99
C PHE A 552 9.95 -26.54 -16.94
N LEU A 553 10.33 -25.73 -15.94
CA LEU A 553 9.41 -25.25 -14.90
C LEU A 553 8.34 -24.30 -15.45
N MET A 554 8.67 -23.44 -16.43
CA MET A 554 7.67 -22.60 -17.12
C MET A 554 6.54 -23.40 -17.74
N VAL A 555 6.82 -24.62 -18.20
CA VAL A 555 5.87 -25.49 -18.88
C VAL A 555 5.20 -26.49 -17.93
N ASN A 556 5.96 -27.09 -17.03
CA ASN A 556 5.55 -28.28 -16.28
C ASN A 556 5.22 -28.05 -14.81
N ALA A 557 5.65 -26.94 -14.19
CA ALA A 557 5.29 -26.67 -12.82
C ALA A 557 3.75 -26.63 -12.65
N ARG A 558 3.24 -27.32 -11.64
CA ARG A 558 1.80 -27.42 -11.40
C ARG A 558 1.19 -26.11 -10.92
N ASN A 559 2.00 -25.30 -10.27
CA ASN A 559 1.59 -24.03 -9.73
C ASN A 559 1.86 -22.90 -10.72
N GLU A 560 0.87 -22.11 -11.05
CA GLU A 560 1.00 -20.99 -12.02
C GLU A 560 2.01 -19.94 -11.55
N PHE A 561 2.02 -19.61 -10.26
CA PHE A 561 3.02 -18.69 -9.72
C PHE A 561 4.45 -19.22 -9.99
N SER A 562 4.70 -20.51 -9.77
CA SER A 562 6.02 -21.12 -10.02
C SER A 562 6.42 -21.08 -11.49
N ARG A 563 5.46 -21.22 -12.41
CA ARG A 563 5.69 -21.02 -13.86
C ARG A 563 6.15 -19.59 -14.15
N TRP A 564 5.41 -18.62 -13.62
CA TRP A 564 5.76 -17.22 -13.77
C TRP A 564 7.13 -16.91 -13.18
N ASP A 565 7.41 -17.40 -11.98
CA ASP A 565 8.66 -17.16 -11.28
C ASP A 565 9.86 -17.73 -12.04
N ALA A 566 9.73 -18.94 -12.63
CA ALA A 566 10.74 -19.52 -13.50
C ALA A 566 11.01 -18.63 -14.72
N GLY A 567 9.96 -18.08 -15.34
CA GLY A 567 10.10 -17.14 -16.46
C GLY A 567 10.81 -15.85 -16.05
N GLN A 568 10.50 -15.31 -14.88
CA GLN A 568 11.19 -14.12 -14.34
C GLN A 568 12.65 -14.41 -14.01
N MET A 569 12.97 -15.56 -13.45
CA MET A 569 14.36 -15.98 -13.21
C MET A 569 15.17 -16.11 -14.52
N LEU A 570 14.54 -16.65 -15.56
CA LEU A 570 15.15 -16.75 -16.88
C LEU A 570 15.45 -15.37 -17.48
N LEU A 571 14.47 -14.45 -17.43
CA LEU A 571 14.68 -13.06 -17.83
C LEU A 571 15.78 -12.39 -17.02
N ALA A 572 15.80 -12.58 -15.70
CA ALA A 572 16.81 -12.00 -14.83
C ALA A 572 18.24 -12.45 -15.18
N LYS A 573 18.44 -13.72 -15.53
CA LYS A 573 19.75 -14.22 -16.00
C LYS A 573 20.25 -13.44 -17.22
N TYR A 574 19.37 -13.25 -18.22
CA TYR A 574 19.73 -12.54 -19.45
C TYR A 574 19.88 -11.03 -19.24
N ILE A 575 19.04 -10.43 -18.39
CA ILE A 575 19.18 -9.01 -18.05
C ILE A 575 20.50 -8.75 -17.36
N ARG A 576 20.88 -9.54 -16.35
CA ARG A 576 22.15 -9.38 -15.63
C ARG A 576 23.36 -9.58 -16.55
N SER A 577 23.34 -10.64 -17.36
CA SER A 577 24.41 -10.90 -18.33
C SER A 577 24.58 -9.74 -19.33
N ASN A 578 23.46 -9.21 -19.84
CA ASN A 578 23.49 -8.12 -20.81
C ASN A 578 23.86 -6.77 -20.20
N VAL A 579 23.50 -6.51 -18.94
CA VAL A 579 23.95 -5.29 -18.23
C VAL A 579 25.49 -5.28 -18.16
N GLU A 580 26.12 -6.41 -17.83
CA GLU A 580 27.58 -6.49 -17.80
C GLU A 580 28.18 -6.36 -19.20
N LYS A 581 27.59 -6.96 -20.23
CA LYS A 581 28.01 -6.79 -21.63
C LYS A 581 27.95 -5.32 -22.07
N VAL A 582 26.85 -4.63 -21.81
CA VAL A 582 26.65 -3.23 -22.19
C VAL A 582 27.68 -2.32 -21.49
N LYS A 583 27.96 -2.55 -20.21
CA LYS A 583 29.02 -1.82 -19.47
C LYS A 583 30.41 -2.00 -20.14
N GLN A 584 30.64 -3.14 -20.76
CA GLN A 584 31.89 -3.47 -21.49
C GLN A 584 31.86 -3.04 -22.96
N GLY A 585 30.81 -2.37 -23.42
CA GLY A 585 30.60 -1.94 -24.81
C GLY A 585 30.30 -3.10 -25.77
N GLN A 586 29.81 -4.21 -25.26
CA GLN A 586 29.41 -5.39 -26.04
C GLN A 586 27.93 -5.30 -26.42
N ALA A 587 27.55 -6.02 -27.49
CA ALA A 587 26.17 -6.05 -27.97
C ALA A 587 25.25 -6.85 -27.05
N PHE A 588 23.96 -6.46 -27.04
CA PHE A 588 22.89 -7.23 -26.40
C PHE A 588 22.71 -8.58 -27.11
N GLU A 589 22.49 -9.63 -26.34
CA GLU A 589 22.23 -10.98 -26.85
C GLU A 589 21.09 -11.64 -26.09
N LEU A 590 20.20 -12.30 -26.84
CA LEU A 590 19.13 -13.14 -26.33
C LEU A 590 19.14 -14.46 -27.08
N SER A 591 19.05 -15.60 -26.36
CA SER A 591 19.08 -16.92 -27.00
C SER A 591 17.74 -17.26 -27.65
N ASP A 592 17.80 -17.98 -28.76
CA ASP A 592 16.61 -18.46 -29.47
C ASP A 592 15.70 -19.34 -28.59
N SER A 593 16.30 -20.12 -27.65
CA SER A 593 15.55 -20.95 -26.71
C SER A 593 14.66 -20.13 -25.75
N VAL A 594 15.11 -18.95 -25.35
CA VAL A 594 14.32 -18.02 -24.53
C VAL A 594 13.17 -17.43 -25.36
N VAL A 595 13.45 -17.00 -26.59
CA VAL A 595 12.42 -16.50 -27.51
C VAL A 595 11.36 -17.57 -27.74
N ASP A 596 11.75 -18.81 -28.02
CA ASP A 596 10.84 -19.93 -28.24
C ASP A 596 10.01 -20.29 -27.01
N ALA A 597 10.58 -20.18 -25.81
CA ALA A 597 9.85 -20.37 -24.56
C ALA A 597 8.73 -19.33 -24.41
N PHE A 598 9.03 -18.07 -24.68
CA PHE A 598 8.02 -16.99 -24.63
C PHE A 598 7.00 -17.11 -25.76
N ARG A 599 7.42 -17.57 -26.96
CA ARG A 599 6.47 -17.89 -28.05
C ARG A 599 5.48 -18.97 -27.64
N GLY A 600 5.96 -20.02 -26.98
CA GLY A 600 5.12 -21.11 -26.47
C GLY A 600 4.09 -20.62 -25.44
N VAL A 601 4.48 -19.72 -24.54
CA VAL A 601 3.56 -19.09 -23.58
C VAL A 601 2.53 -18.22 -24.30
N LEU A 602 2.96 -17.35 -25.22
CA LEU A 602 2.09 -16.43 -25.95
C LEU A 602 1.00 -17.17 -26.75
N LEU A 603 1.33 -18.31 -27.33
CA LEU A 603 0.44 -19.11 -28.17
C LEU A 603 -0.30 -20.22 -27.40
N SER A 604 -0.19 -20.26 -26.09
CA SER A 604 -0.83 -21.29 -25.27
C SER A 604 -2.36 -21.14 -25.27
N ASP A 605 -3.06 -22.23 -25.63
CA ASP A 605 -4.51 -22.33 -25.54
C ASP A 605 -4.99 -22.77 -24.14
N SER A 606 -4.08 -23.23 -23.29
CA SER A 606 -4.39 -23.76 -21.96
C SER A 606 -4.21 -22.78 -20.83
N LEU A 607 -3.53 -21.66 -21.07
CA LEU A 607 -3.28 -20.62 -20.08
C LEU A 607 -4.30 -19.48 -20.21
N GLU A 608 -4.71 -18.94 -19.07
CA GLU A 608 -5.59 -17.77 -19.06
C GLU A 608 -4.91 -16.54 -19.65
N PRO A 609 -5.61 -15.68 -20.39
CA PRO A 609 -5.03 -14.47 -21.01
C PRO A 609 -4.34 -13.55 -19.99
N ALA A 610 -4.92 -13.36 -18.80
CA ALA A 610 -4.31 -12.54 -17.75
C ALA A 610 -2.96 -13.10 -17.30
N PHE A 611 -2.85 -14.42 -17.18
CA PHE A 611 -1.61 -15.09 -16.79
C PHE A 611 -0.55 -15.01 -17.90
N ILE A 612 -0.94 -15.19 -19.16
CA ILE A 612 -0.05 -14.99 -20.32
C ILE A 612 0.53 -13.57 -20.29
N ALA A 613 -0.31 -12.56 -20.04
CA ALA A 613 0.13 -11.18 -19.93
C ALA A 613 1.19 -10.98 -18.84
N GLU A 614 1.03 -11.61 -17.68
CA GLU A 614 2.02 -11.58 -16.60
C GLU A 614 3.33 -12.27 -16.99
N MET A 615 3.26 -13.42 -17.67
CA MET A 615 4.43 -14.15 -18.15
C MET A 615 5.28 -13.33 -19.14
N LEU A 616 4.62 -12.52 -19.99
CA LEU A 616 5.25 -11.69 -21.01
C LEU A 616 5.76 -10.33 -20.47
N SER A 617 5.40 -9.97 -19.24
CA SER A 617 5.79 -8.69 -18.65
C SER A 617 7.22 -8.71 -18.12
N LEU A 618 8.03 -7.76 -18.56
CA LEU A 618 9.41 -7.58 -18.10
C LEU A 618 9.44 -6.99 -16.69
N PRO A 619 10.49 -7.27 -15.88
CA PRO A 619 10.70 -6.57 -14.63
C PRO A 619 10.92 -5.07 -14.87
N SER A 620 10.51 -4.25 -13.90
CA SER A 620 10.70 -2.81 -13.98
C SER A 620 12.18 -2.42 -13.79
N HIS A 621 12.54 -1.22 -14.23
CA HIS A 621 13.88 -0.67 -13.97
C HIS A 621 14.20 -0.63 -12.47
N ASN A 622 13.23 -0.28 -11.63
CA ASN A 622 13.41 -0.22 -10.17
C ASN A 622 13.65 -1.61 -9.56
N GLU A 623 12.95 -2.63 -10.04
CA GLU A 623 13.18 -4.01 -9.62
C GLU A 623 14.59 -4.47 -9.98
N VAL A 624 15.00 -4.24 -11.23
CA VAL A 624 16.36 -4.58 -11.70
C VAL A 624 17.43 -3.81 -10.92
N SER A 625 17.21 -2.53 -10.66
CA SER A 625 18.10 -1.71 -9.83
C SER A 625 18.31 -2.30 -8.42
N GLY A 626 17.28 -2.94 -7.87
CA GLY A 626 17.37 -3.63 -6.57
C GLY A 626 18.34 -4.83 -6.53
N TRP A 627 18.75 -5.35 -7.70
CA TRP A 627 19.69 -6.48 -7.79
C TRP A 627 21.15 -6.08 -7.66
N TYR A 628 21.47 -4.76 -7.67
CA TYR A 628 22.81 -4.22 -7.69
C TYR A 628 23.10 -3.36 -6.46
N GLU A 629 24.30 -3.45 -5.92
CA GLU A 629 24.80 -2.53 -4.90
C GLU A 629 25.08 -1.14 -5.50
N ARG A 630 25.67 -1.12 -6.69
CA ARG A 630 25.89 0.10 -7.50
C ARG A 630 25.06 0.00 -8.77
N VAL A 631 24.17 0.92 -8.94
CA VAL A 631 23.19 0.95 -10.04
C VAL A 631 23.75 1.73 -11.22
N ASP A 632 23.85 1.07 -12.37
CA ASP A 632 24.07 1.73 -13.65
C ASP A 632 22.73 1.96 -14.35
N ILE A 633 22.17 3.16 -14.16
CA ILE A 633 20.82 3.52 -14.61
C ILE A 633 20.70 3.37 -16.13
N ASP A 634 21.71 3.86 -16.86
CA ASP A 634 21.69 3.90 -18.32
C ASP A 634 21.84 2.50 -18.92
N ALA A 635 22.71 1.66 -18.34
CA ALA A 635 22.91 0.28 -18.80
C ALA A 635 21.64 -0.56 -18.58
N ILE A 636 20.98 -0.43 -17.42
CA ILE A 636 19.72 -1.14 -17.12
C ILE A 636 18.63 -0.72 -18.10
N ALA A 637 18.46 0.58 -18.31
CA ALA A 637 17.45 1.11 -19.24
C ALA A 637 17.70 0.60 -20.67
N SER A 638 18.97 0.61 -21.13
CA SER A 638 19.35 0.13 -22.45
C SER A 638 19.04 -1.37 -22.62
N VAL A 639 19.34 -2.18 -21.62
CA VAL A 639 19.07 -3.64 -21.67
C VAL A 639 17.59 -3.94 -21.68
N LEU A 640 16.79 -3.29 -20.82
CA LEU A 640 15.35 -3.50 -20.80
C LEU A 640 14.69 -3.08 -22.12
N ASN A 641 15.12 -1.96 -22.70
CA ASN A 641 14.65 -1.53 -24.01
C ASN A 641 15.07 -2.51 -25.12
N SER A 642 16.32 -2.97 -25.15
CA SER A 642 16.82 -3.92 -26.14
C SER A 642 16.06 -5.25 -26.05
N MET A 643 15.79 -5.75 -24.83
CA MET A 643 15.00 -6.96 -24.62
C MET A 643 13.58 -6.80 -25.18
N LYS A 644 12.93 -5.67 -24.90
CA LYS A 644 11.58 -5.37 -25.42
C LYS A 644 11.56 -5.31 -26.94
N VAL A 645 12.50 -4.60 -27.54
CA VAL A 645 12.61 -4.44 -29.01
C VAL A 645 12.91 -5.79 -29.69
N THR A 646 13.80 -6.59 -29.09
CA THR A 646 14.17 -7.90 -29.65
C THR A 646 12.97 -8.86 -29.61
N LEU A 647 12.29 -8.98 -28.47
CA LEU A 647 11.10 -9.83 -28.35
C LEU A 647 9.97 -9.36 -29.27
N ALA A 648 9.80 -8.04 -29.42
CA ALA A 648 8.81 -7.48 -30.35
C ALA A 648 9.10 -7.88 -31.80
N ALA A 649 10.37 -7.82 -32.22
CA ALA A 649 10.77 -8.18 -33.59
C ALA A 649 10.66 -9.69 -33.85
N GLU A 650 11.11 -10.52 -32.91
CA GLU A 650 11.11 -11.98 -33.04
C GLU A 650 9.70 -12.62 -32.95
N LEU A 651 8.77 -11.95 -32.28
CA LEU A 651 7.41 -12.44 -32.03
C LEU A 651 6.32 -11.57 -32.69
N GLU A 652 6.69 -10.71 -33.65
CA GLU A 652 5.76 -9.71 -34.24
C GLU A 652 4.48 -10.32 -34.76
N ASP A 653 4.57 -11.38 -35.56
CA ASP A 653 3.42 -12.04 -36.17
C ASP A 653 2.50 -12.67 -35.13
N GLU A 654 3.08 -13.36 -34.14
CA GLU A 654 2.31 -14.01 -33.07
C GLU A 654 1.67 -12.97 -32.14
N LEU A 655 2.41 -11.91 -31.78
CA LEU A 655 1.86 -10.80 -31.00
C LEU A 655 0.69 -10.12 -31.70
N ALA A 656 0.80 -9.88 -33.01
CA ALA A 656 -0.28 -9.30 -33.80
C ALA A 656 -1.51 -10.23 -33.87
N ALA A 657 -1.29 -11.53 -34.07
CA ALA A 657 -2.36 -12.53 -34.11
C ALA A 657 -3.12 -12.59 -32.78
N VAL A 658 -2.40 -12.65 -31.65
CA VAL A 658 -2.99 -12.67 -30.31
C VAL A 658 -3.71 -11.36 -29.99
N TYR A 659 -3.11 -10.22 -30.34
CA TYR A 659 -3.72 -8.90 -30.17
C TYR A 659 -5.08 -8.80 -30.86
N HIS A 660 -5.19 -9.26 -32.11
CA HIS A 660 -6.44 -9.20 -32.88
C HIS A 660 -7.46 -10.23 -32.40
N SER A 661 -7.05 -11.45 -32.05
CA SER A 661 -7.97 -12.51 -31.64
C SER A 661 -8.64 -12.26 -30.29
N HIS A 662 -8.08 -11.42 -29.45
CA HIS A 662 -8.63 -11.07 -28.13
C HIS A 662 -9.42 -9.76 -28.11
N ALA A 663 -9.71 -9.16 -29.28
CA ALA A 663 -10.53 -7.96 -29.36
C ALA A 663 -11.96 -8.21 -28.87
N LEU A 664 -12.48 -7.29 -28.06
CA LEU A 664 -13.84 -7.33 -27.52
C LEU A 664 -14.66 -6.20 -28.12
N THR A 665 -15.92 -6.48 -28.43
CA THR A 665 -16.88 -5.49 -28.96
C THR A 665 -17.67 -4.80 -27.86
N GLU A 666 -17.89 -5.48 -26.74
CA GLU A 666 -18.60 -4.97 -25.58
C GLU A 666 -17.66 -4.88 -24.37
N TYR A 667 -17.91 -3.90 -23.52
CA TYR A 667 -17.17 -3.74 -22.27
C TYR A 667 -17.92 -4.41 -21.13
N THR A 668 -17.24 -5.34 -20.45
CA THR A 668 -17.71 -6.00 -19.23
C THR A 668 -16.55 -6.14 -18.23
N ILE A 669 -16.89 -6.13 -16.93
CA ILE A 669 -15.90 -6.23 -15.82
C ILE A 669 -15.92 -7.65 -15.27
N ASP A 670 -15.77 -8.62 -16.11
CA ASP A 670 -15.58 -10.02 -15.71
C ASP A 670 -14.12 -10.42 -15.88
N HIS A 671 -13.72 -11.47 -15.19
CA HIS A 671 -12.35 -11.93 -15.14
C HIS A 671 -11.77 -12.26 -16.53
N ASP A 672 -12.54 -12.94 -17.40
CA ASP A 672 -12.11 -13.30 -18.76
C ASP A 672 -11.90 -12.06 -19.65
N SER A 673 -12.84 -11.13 -19.60
CA SER A 673 -12.76 -9.86 -20.37
C SER A 673 -11.61 -8.97 -19.91
N ILE A 674 -11.39 -8.85 -18.61
CA ILE A 674 -10.22 -8.14 -18.05
C ILE A 674 -8.93 -8.79 -18.52
N GLY A 675 -8.84 -10.12 -18.47
CA GLY A 675 -7.68 -10.86 -18.94
C GLY A 675 -7.37 -10.63 -20.42
N LYS A 676 -8.39 -10.64 -21.27
CA LYS A 676 -8.24 -10.36 -22.70
C LYS A 676 -7.72 -8.94 -22.97
N ARG A 677 -8.28 -7.92 -22.29
CA ARG A 677 -7.80 -6.55 -22.42
C ARG A 677 -6.37 -6.39 -21.91
N THR A 678 -6.03 -7.06 -20.81
CA THR A 678 -4.66 -7.05 -20.25
C THR A 678 -3.67 -7.67 -21.24
N LEU A 679 -3.99 -8.80 -21.84
CA LEU A 679 -3.13 -9.44 -22.84
C LEU A 679 -2.98 -8.57 -24.09
N ARG A 680 -4.06 -7.98 -24.59
CA ARG A 680 -4.01 -7.04 -25.72
C ARG A 680 -3.11 -5.84 -25.41
N LYS A 681 -3.21 -5.27 -24.22
CA LYS A 681 -2.34 -4.17 -23.76
C LYS A 681 -0.87 -4.57 -23.79
N VAL A 682 -0.53 -5.76 -23.29
CA VAL A 682 0.85 -6.25 -23.28
C VAL A 682 1.33 -6.49 -24.72
N CYS A 683 0.55 -7.15 -25.57
CA CYS A 683 0.90 -7.32 -26.97
C CYS A 683 1.13 -5.96 -27.68
N LEU A 684 0.24 -4.98 -27.46
CA LEU A 684 0.38 -3.65 -28.04
C LEU A 684 1.66 -2.94 -27.56
N SER A 685 2.03 -3.12 -26.30
CA SER A 685 3.25 -2.53 -25.73
C SER A 685 4.53 -3.05 -26.41
N TYR A 686 4.52 -4.27 -26.93
CA TYR A 686 5.59 -4.81 -27.76
C TYR A 686 5.46 -4.32 -29.20
N LEU A 687 4.27 -4.45 -29.81
CA LEU A 687 4.00 -4.06 -31.20
C LEU A 687 4.24 -2.56 -31.45
N ALA A 688 4.14 -1.74 -30.43
CA ALA A 688 4.48 -0.31 -30.50
C ALA A 688 5.92 -0.05 -30.97
N HIS A 689 6.82 -1.02 -30.79
CA HIS A 689 8.22 -0.95 -31.22
C HIS A 689 8.45 -1.48 -32.65
N THR A 690 7.40 -1.87 -33.36
CA THR A 690 7.44 -2.36 -34.74
C THR A 690 6.96 -1.29 -35.72
N GLU A 691 7.11 -1.53 -37.03
CA GLU A 691 6.66 -0.59 -38.07
C GLU A 691 5.16 -0.33 -38.04
N GLN A 692 4.35 -1.32 -37.65
CA GLN A 692 2.89 -1.19 -37.57
C GLN A 692 2.42 -0.52 -36.26
N GLY A 693 3.31 -0.29 -35.32
CA GLY A 693 2.98 0.14 -33.96
C GLY A 693 2.18 1.42 -33.88
N ASN A 694 2.58 2.44 -34.59
CA ASN A 694 1.88 3.73 -34.59
C ASN A 694 0.42 3.60 -35.07
N ASP A 695 0.19 2.87 -36.14
CA ASP A 695 -1.16 2.71 -36.72
C ASP A 695 -2.06 1.85 -35.83
N LEU A 696 -1.53 0.80 -35.19
CA LEU A 696 -2.26 -0.02 -34.22
C LEU A 696 -2.67 0.80 -32.99
N VAL A 697 -1.78 1.64 -32.48
CA VAL A 697 -2.05 2.52 -31.34
C VAL A 697 -3.14 3.54 -31.65
N VAL A 698 -3.06 4.20 -32.81
CA VAL A 698 -4.09 5.16 -33.27
C VAL A 698 -5.44 4.43 -33.42
N ALA A 699 -5.46 3.25 -34.03
CA ALA A 699 -6.68 2.48 -34.22
C ALA A 699 -7.30 2.08 -32.86
N MET A 700 -6.50 1.61 -31.90
CA MET A 700 -7.00 1.27 -30.57
C MET A 700 -7.59 2.48 -29.86
N TYR A 701 -6.92 3.64 -29.88
CA TYR A 701 -7.41 4.86 -29.26
C TYR A 701 -8.75 5.32 -29.87
N GLN A 702 -8.87 5.28 -31.19
CA GLN A 702 -10.08 5.70 -31.88
C GLN A 702 -11.27 4.75 -31.69
N GLN A 703 -11.01 3.46 -31.53
CA GLN A 703 -12.02 2.42 -31.35
C GLN A 703 -12.37 2.15 -29.89
N ALA A 704 -11.58 2.67 -28.95
CA ALA A 704 -11.77 2.43 -27.52
C ALA A 704 -13.16 2.88 -27.07
N ASN A 705 -13.86 1.98 -26.39
CA ASN A 705 -15.14 2.24 -25.74
C ASN A 705 -15.01 2.21 -24.20
N ASN A 706 -13.80 2.17 -23.69
CA ASN A 706 -13.48 2.10 -22.28
C ASN A 706 -12.11 2.73 -21.97
N MET A 707 -11.88 3.07 -20.72
CA MET A 707 -10.63 3.73 -20.29
C MET A 707 -9.43 2.78 -20.34
N THR A 708 -9.62 1.48 -20.13
CA THR A 708 -8.52 0.50 -20.20
C THR A 708 -7.85 0.51 -21.57
N ASP A 709 -8.64 0.44 -22.64
CA ASP A 709 -8.13 0.45 -24.00
C ASP A 709 -7.57 1.83 -24.38
N THR A 710 -8.21 2.90 -23.94
CA THR A 710 -7.67 4.28 -24.12
C THR A 710 -6.28 4.41 -23.51
N MET A 711 -6.10 3.95 -22.28
CA MET A 711 -4.82 4.02 -21.58
C MET A 711 -3.78 3.04 -22.12
N ALA A 712 -4.21 1.89 -22.64
CA ALA A 712 -3.30 0.96 -23.32
C ALA A 712 -2.67 1.62 -24.56
N ALA A 713 -3.47 2.32 -25.35
CA ALA A 713 -3.00 3.05 -26.52
C ALA A 713 -2.07 4.21 -26.15
N MET A 714 -2.49 5.05 -25.21
CA MET A 714 -1.69 6.20 -24.78
C MET A 714 -0.39 5.79 -24.09
N GLY A 715 -0.43 4.73 -23.26
CA GLY A 715 0.75 4.18 -22.59
C GLY A 715 1.78 3.64 -23.60
N ALA A 716 1.32 2.93 -24.62
CA ALA A 716 2.18 2.43 -25.70
C ALA A 716 2.80 3.59 -26.51
N ALA A 717 2.01 4.60 -26.86
CA ALA A 717 2.49 5.79 -27.56
C ALA A 717 3.55 6.55 -26.74
N ASN A 718 3.34 6.66 -25.43
CA ASN A 718 4.25 7.33 -24.51
C ASN A 718 5.58 6.56 -24.36
N SER A 719 5.53 5.28 -24.07
CA SER A 719 6.73 4.47 -23.80
C SER A 719 7.58 4.25 -25.04
N ALA A 720 6.97 4.08 -26.22
CA ALA A 720 7.66 3.88 -27.48
C ALA A 720 7.93 5.19 -28.24
N GLN A 721 7.54 6.35 -27.70
CA GLN A 721 7.73 7.66 -28.31
C GLN A 721 7.19 7.74 -29.75
N LEU A 722 5.98 7.25 -29.95
CA LEU A 722 5.35 7.21 -31.25
C LEU A 722 4.95 8.61 -31.76
N ALA A 723 4.89 8.77 -33.06
CA ALA A 723 4.53 10.05 -33.69
C ALA A 723 3.11 10.54 -33.33
N CYS A 724 2.18 9.61 -33.02
CA CYS A 724 0.82 9.94 -32.60
C CYS A 724 0.71 10.46 -31.15
N ARG A 725 1.75 10.32 -30.33
CA ARG A 725 1.70 10.64 -28.89
C ARG A 725 1.11 12.00 -28.58
N GLU A 726 1.65 13.06 -29.18
CA GLU A 726 1.23 14.43 -28.87
C GLU A 726 -0.23 14.69 -29.26
N THR A 727 -0.68 14.12 -30.36
CA THR A 727 -2.08 14.23 -30.80
C THR A 727 -3.03 13.54 -29.82
N LEU A 728 -2.69 12.35 -29.36
CA LEU A 728 -3.50 11.61 -28.39
C LEU A 728 -3.53 12.32 -27.03
N MET A 729 -2.40 12.82 -26.57
CA MET A 729 -2.30 13.57 -25.30
C MET A 729 -3.14 14.86 -25.34
N ALA A 730 -3.11 15.58 -26.44
CA ALA A 730 -3.91 16.79 -26.61
C ALA A 730 -5.41 16.50 -26.64
N ASP A 731 -5.84 15.48 -27.38
CA ASP A 731 -7.24 15.06 -27.45
C ASP A 731 -7.79 14.62 -26.08
N TYR A 732 -7.02 13.83 -25.35
CA TYR A 732 -7.39 13.39 -24.00
C TYR A 732 -7.52 14.58 -23.03
N SER A 733 -6.54 15.48 -23.01
CA SER A 733 -6.59 16.67 -22.16
C SER A 733 -7.79 17.58 -22.51
N ASP A 734 -8.07 17.80 -23.78
CA ASP A 734 -9.22 18.62 -24.18
C ASP A 734 -10.55 18.01 -23.73
N LYS A 735 -10.67 16.68 -23.82
CA LYS A 735 -11.86 15.93 -23.37
C LYS A 735 -12.04 15.98 -21.87
N TRP A 736 -10.97 15.83 -21.09
CA TRP A 736 -11.03 15.55 -19.65
C TRP A 736 -10.51 16.68 -18.74
N LYS A 737 -10.09 17.81 -19.28
CA LYS A 737 -9.49 18.93 -18.52
C LYS A 737 -10.29 19.46 -17.34
N HIS A 738 -11.58 19.16 -17.26
CA HIS A 738 -12.48 19.56 -16.18
C HIS A 738 -12.63 18.49 -15.08
N ASP A 739 -12.05 17.29 -15.26
CA ASP A 739 -12.12 16.19 -14.31
C ASP A 739 -10.71 15.83 -13.81
N GLY A 740 -10.37 16.31 -12.61
CA GLY A 740 -9.03 16.13 -12.05
C GLY A 740 -8.65 14.68 -11.83
N LEU A 741 -9.58 13.82 -11.41
CA LEU A 741 -9.33 12.41 -11.17
C LEU A 741 -9.01 11.66 -12.48
N VAL A 742 -9.72 11.97 -13.55
CA VAL A 742 -9.44 11.39 -14.89
C VAL A 742 -8.14 11.96 -15.47
N MET A 743 -7.86 13.23 -15.23
CA MET A 743 -6.60 13.86 -15.63
C MET A 743 -5.37 13.31 -14.91
N ASP A 744 -5.52 12.66 -13.77
CA ASP A 744 -4.40 12.00 -13.07
C ASP A 744 -3.67 11.00 -13.97
N LYS A 745 -4.36 10.30 -14.85
CA LYS A 745 -3.78 9.37 -15.83
C LYS A 745 -2.90 10.10 -16.85
N TRP A 746 -3.36 11.26 -17.31
CA TRP A 746 -2.60 12.13 -18.21
C TRP A 746 -1.35 12.70 -17.52
N PHE A 747 -1.47 13.14 -16.29
CA PHE A 747 -0.33 13.62 -15.50
C PHE A 747 0.71 12.52 -15.28
N ALA A 748 0.28 11.28 -15.01
CA ALA A 748 1.19 10.16 -14.88
C ALA A 748 1.96 9.85 -16.17
N LEU A 749 1.31 9.97 -17.34
CA LEU A 749 1.97 9.82 -18.64
C LEU A 749 2.98 10.95 -18.92
N GLN A 750 2.69 12.17 -18.50
CA GLN A 750 3.67 13.26 -18.59
C GLN A 750 4.88 13.00 -17.68
N GLY A 751 4.63 12.54 -16.44
CA GLY A 751 5.70 12.19 -15.51
C GLY A 751 6.60 11.06 -16.01
N THR A 752 6.03 10.08 -16.70
CA THR A 752 6.75 8.91 -17.24
C THR A 752 7.23 9.08 -18.70
N ASN A 753 7.12 10.26 -19.26
CA ASN A 753 7.61 10.55 -20.60
C ASN A 753 9.13 10.33 -20.68
N PRO A 754 9.60 9.36 -21.50
CA PRO A 754 11.04 9.05 -21.59
C PRO A 754 11.85 10.04 -22.43
N SER A 755 11.20 11.03 -23.04
CA SER A 755 11.86 12.04 -23.88
C SER A 755 12.81 12.92 -23.08
N SER A 756 13.90 13.37 -23.71
CA SER A 756 14.89 14.26 -23.10
C SER A 756 14.33 15.63 -22.67
N ASN A 757 13.18 16.05 -23.17
CA ASN A 757 12.48 17.27 -22.73
C ASN A 757 11.41 17.01 -21.64
N ALA A 758 11.39 15.83 -21.05
CA ALA A 758 10.37 15.44 -20.07
C ALA A 758 10.21 16.45 -18.93
N LEU A 759 11.29 16.92 -18.35
CA LEU A 759 11.24 17.88 -17.24
C LEU A 759 10.60 19.21 -17.63
N GLU A 760 10.86 19.72 -18.84
CA GLU A 760 10.20 20.92 -19.36
C GLU A 760 8.70 20.71 -19.52
N VAL A 761 8.30 19.55 -20.04
CA VAL A 761 6.90 19.16 -20.21
C VAL A 761 6.20 19.02 -18.86
N ILE A 762 6.86 18.44 -17.85
CA ILE A 762 6.33 18.30 -16.50
C ILE A 762 6.12 19.67 -15.86
N LYS A 763 7.09 20.57 -15.94
CA LYS A 763 6.96 21.95 -15.44
C LYS A 763 5.81 22.70 -16.11
N ALA A 764 5.67 22.57 -17.43
CA ALA A 764 4.54 23.13 -18.17
C ALA A 764 3.19 22.54 -17.73
N SER A 765 3.15 21.23 -17.47
CA SER A 765 1.95 20.52 -17.00
C SER A 765 1.47 20.98 -15.61
N MET A 766 2.35 21.51 -14.78
CA MET A 766 1.99 22.11 -13.48
C MET A 766 1.11 23.36 -13.62
N SER A 767 1.10 23.99 -14.80
CA SER A 767 0.22 25.13 -15.13
C SER A 767 -1.13 24.72 -15.72
N HIS A 768 -1.37 23.40 -15.89
CA HIS A 768 -2.65 22.91 -16.42
C HIS A 768 -3.78 23.21 -15.42
N GLN A 769 -4.97 23.59 -15.93
CA GLN A 769 -6.11 23.96 -15.09
C GLN A 769 -6.55 22.88 -14.08
N ALA A 770 -6.33 21.60 -14.39
CA ALA A 770 -6.66 20.48 -13.52
C ALA A 770 -5.56 20.19 -12.46
N PHE A 771 -4.40 20.82 -12.55
CA PHE A 771 -3.30 20.57 -11.61
C PHE A 771 -3.35 21.50 -10.40
N SER A 772 -3.07 20.92 -9.24
CA SER A 772 -2.80 21.68 -8.02
C SER A 772 -1.81 20.90 -7.16
N LEU A 773 -0.73 21.53 -6.77
CA LEU A 773 0.25 20.94 -5.85
C LEU A 773 -0.33 20.67 -4.46
N LYS A 774 -1.43 21.35 -4.10
CA LYS A 774 -2.18 21.12 -2.85
C LYS A 774 -2.99 19.83 -2.88
N ASN A 775 -3.25 19.24 -4.06
CA ASN A 775 -3.96 18.00 -4.19
C ASN A 775 -2.97 16.82 -4.22
N PRO A 776 -3.03 15.90 -3.24
CA PRO A 776 -2.10 14.77 -3.17
C PRO A 776 -2.11 13.87 -4.41
N ASN A 777 -3.27 13.62 -5.02
CA ASN A 777 -3.38 12.78 -6.21
C ASN A 777 -2.66 13.39 -7.41
N ARG A 778 -2.87 14.69 -7.69
CA ARG A 778 -2.21 15.41 -8.80
C ARG A 778 -0.71 15.43 -8.61
N THR A 779 -0.26 15.73 -7.41
CA THR A 779 1.17 15.76 -7.06
C THR A 779 1.82 14.38 -7.23
N ARG A 780 1.19 13.31 -6.74
CA ARG A 780 1.72 11.94 -6.91
C ARG A 780 1.77 11.51 -8.37
N ASN A 781 0.73 11.81 -9.14
CA ASN A 781 0.64 11.36 -10.53
C ASN A 781 1.60 12.13 -11.46
N LEU A 782 1.83 13.42 -11.27
CA LEU A 782 2.79 14.16 -12.07
C LEU A 782 4.22 14.06 -11.52
N VAL A 783 4.42 14.56 -10.31
CA VAL A 783 5.75 14.65 -9.70
C VAL A 783 6.22 13.27 -9.22
N GLY A 784 5.37 12.55 -8.48
CA GLY A 784 5.70 11.23 -7.97
C GLY A 784 6.04 10.23 -9.08
N SER A 785 5.31 10.25 -10.20
CA SER A 785 5.61 9.42 -11.36
C SER A 785 6.97 9.75 -11.98
N PHE A 786 7.32 11.04 -12.06
CA PHE A 786 8.64 11.44 -12.55
C PHE A 786 9.77 10.94 -11.65
N LEU A 787 9.66 11.14 -10.35
CA LEU A 787 10.70 10.78 -9.39
C LEU A 787 10.89 9.25 -9.26
N ASN A 788 9.83 8.48 -9.39
CA ASN A 788 9.85 7.05 -9.13
C ASN A 788 9.84 6.17 -10.38
N MET A 789 9.26 6.64 -11.48
CA MET A 789 8.97 5.80 -12.66
C MET A 789 9.62 6.32 -13.95
N ASN A 790 10.46 7.34 -13.86
CA ASN A 790 11.22 7.88 -15.00
C ASN A 790 12.71 7.95 -14.66
N PRO A 791 13.38 6.82 -14.47
CA PRO A 791 14.73 6.79 -13.92
C PRO A 791 15.75 7.50 -14.82
N VAL A 792 15.65 7.37 -16.13
CA VAL A 792 16.61 7.98 -17.07
C VAL A 792 16.54 9.50 -17.03
N GLN A 793 15.34 10.07 -17.05
CA GLN A 793 15.18 11.53 -17.06
C GLN A 793 15.33 12.14 -15.66
N PHE A 794 14.82 11.47 -14.62
CA PHE A 794 15.01 11.94 -13.24
C PHE A 794 16.48 11.95 -12.83
N HIS A 795 17.22 10.91 -13.19
CA HIS A 795 18.65 10.76 -12.90
C HIS A 795 19.56 11.30 -14.01
N ASP A 796 19.06 12.18 -14.88
CA ASP A 796 19.92 12.82 -15.88
C ASP A 796 21.13 13.49 -15.21
N LYS A 797 22.32 13.32 -15.83
CA LYS A 797 23.60 13.76 -15.27
C LYS A 797 23.70 15.26 -15.04
N SER A 798 22.83 16.07 -15.65
CA SER A 798 22.76 17.51 -15.39
C SER A 798 22.34 17.86 -13.96
N GLY A 799 21.68 16.92 -13.25
CA GLY A 799 21.14 17.13 -11.91
C GLY A 799 19.87 17.96 -11.85
N GLN A 800 19.30 18.36 -12.99
CA GLN A 800 18.08 19.18 -13.03
C GLN A 800 16.87 18.47 -12.42
N GLY A 801 16.78 17.14 -12.57
CA GLY A 801 15.74 16.34 -11.94
C GLY A 801 15.81 16.40 -10.41
N TYR A 802 17.00 16.37 -9.85
CA TYR A 802 17.22 16.48 -8.39
C TYR A 802 16.90 17.89 -7.88
N ALA A 803 17.32 18.92 -8.60
CA ALA A 803 16.99 20.30 -8.26
C ALA A 803 15.48 20.55 -8.27
N PHE A 804 14.78 20.03 -9.27
CA PHE A 804 13.31 20.08 -9.34
C PHE A 804 12.65 19.39 -8.14
N ALA A 805 13.10 18.18 -7.80
CA ALA A 805 12.62 17.47 -6.62
C ALA A 805 12.83 18.30 -5.33
N GLY A 806 14.00 18.91 -5.17
CA GLY A 806 14.31 19.78 -4.05
C GLY A 806 13.39 21.01 -3.96
N GLU A 807 13.07 21.65 -5.06
CA GLU A 807 12.11 22.77 -5.11
C GLU A 807 10.72 22.35 -4.64
N ILE A 808 10.19 21.22 -5.16
CA ILE A 808 8.88 20.70 -4.77
C ILE A 808 8.85 20.32 -3.29
N LEU A 809 9.88 19.65 -2.79
CA LEU A 809 9.98 19.25 -1.38
C LEU A 809 10.01 20.46 -0.43
N ARG A 810 10.72 21.51 -0.78
CA ARG A 810 10.75 22.75 0.01
C ARG A 810 9.38 23.42 0.05
N GLU A 811 8.65 23.45 -1.05
CA GLU A 811 7.30 24.02 -1.10
C GLU A 811 6.32 23.19 -0.26
N LEU A 812 6.34 21.88 -0.40
CA LEU A 812 5.47 20.96 0.33
C LEU A 812 5.82 20.86 1.82
N ASN A 813 7.06 21.14 2.23
CA ASN A 813 7.47 21.12 3.63
C ASN A 813 6.55 21.96 4.53
N SER A 814 6.08 23.10 4.04
CA SER A 814 5.22 24.02 4.80
C SER A 814 3.73 23.77 4.59
N SER A 815 3.33 23.21 3.43
CA SER A 815 1.92 23.04 3.08
C SER A 815 1.37 21.64 3.38
N ASN A 816 2.14 20.60 3.06
CA ASN A 816 1.77 19.21 3.31
C ASN A 816 3.02 18.32 3.45
N PRO A 817 3.64 18.32 4.63
CA PRO A 817 4.87 17.56 4.87
C PRO A 817 4.70 16.05 4.73
N GLN A 818 3.51 15.51 4.95
CA GLN A 818 3.23 14.10 4.77
C GLN A 818 3.38 13.68 3.29
N VAL A 819 2.90 14.47 2.36
CA VAL A 819 3.12 14.24 0.92
C VAL A 819 4.59 14.42 0.55
N ALA A 820 5.24 15.46 1.06
CA ALA A 820 6.68 15.69 0.85
C ALA A 820 7.51 14.48 1.28
N SER A 821 7.21 13.92 2.43
CA SER A 821 7.89 12.76 3.00
C SER A 821 7.75 11.48 2.13
N ARG A 822 6.69 11.35 1.34
CA ARG A 822 6.55 10.26 0.36
C ARG A 822 7.38 10.52 -0.90
N LEU A 823 7.44 11.75 -1.35
CA LEU A 823 8.15 12.13 -2.56
C LEU A 823 9.68 12.08 -2.42
N ILE A 824 10.22 12.20 -1.23
CA ILE A 824 11.67 12.22 -1.00
C ILE A 824 12.34 10.85 -1.17
N ASP A 825 11.61 9.76 -1.07
CA ASP A 825 12.17 8.40 -1.00
C ASP A 825 13.19 8.07 -2.10
N PRO A 826 13.02 8.46 -3.37
CA PRO A 826 14.05 8.24 -4.40
C PRO A 826 15.41 8.88 -4.10
N LEU A 827 15.45 10.00 -3.38
CA LEU A 827 16.69 10.69 -3.02
C LEU A 827 17.44 9.98 -1.88
N LEU A 828 16.76 9.22 -1.05
CA LEU A 828 17.35 8.58 0.14
C LEU A 828 18.37 7.49 -0.22
N LYS A 829 18.26 6.92 -1.41
CA LYS A 829 19.11 5.81 -1.91
C LYS A 829 20.35 6.30 -2.66
N PHE A 830 20.73 7.55 -2.52
CA PHE A 830 21.74 8.20 -3.37
C PHE A 830 23.10 7.47 -3.41
N ARG A 831 23.48 6.76 -2.35
CA ARG A 831 24.73 5.99 -2.30
C ARG A 831 24.80 4.83 -3.27
N LYS A 832 23.67 4.40 -3.83
CA LYS A 832 23.63 3.36 -4.87
C LYS A 832 24.08 3.83 -6.25
N TYR A 833 24.15 5.14 -6.47
CA TYR A 833 24.46 5.73 -7.77
C TYR A 833 25.96 6.06 -7.92
N ASP A 834 26.37 6.49 -9.11
CA ASP A 834 27.72 6.95 -9.37
C ASP A 834 28.07 8.22 -8.57
N ASP A 835 29.36 8.50 -8.46
CA ASP A 835 29.86 9.56 -7.56
C ASP A 835 29.35 10.96 -7.95
N ASP A 836 29.17 11.25 -9.23
CA ASP A 836 28.65 12.55 -9.70
C ASP A 836 27.18 12.73 -9.26
N ARG A 837 26.36 11.71 -9.45
CA ARG A 837 24.95 11.72 -9.02
C ARG A 837 24.84 11.77 -7.49
N GLN A 838 25.70 11.05 -6.77
CA GLN A 838 25.73 11.12 -5.29
C GLN A 838 25.95 12.54 -4.79
N VAL A 839 26.89 13.26 -5.36
CA VAL A 839 27.21 14.65 -4.97
C VAL A 839 26.00 15.56 -5.16
N LEU A 840 25.33 15.47 -6.32
CA LEU A 840 24.17 16.30 -6.65
C LEU A 840 22.97 15.99 -5.74
N ILE A 841 22.67 14.74 -5.48
CA ILE A 841 21.54 14.36 -4.61
C ILE A 841 21.84 14.77 -3.15
N LYS A 842 23.05 14.51 -2.68
CA LYS A 842 23.49 14.88 -1.33
C LYS A 842 23.35 16.38 -1.10
N GLN A 843 23.66 17.19 -2.10
CA GLN A 843 23.52 18.66 -2.00
C GLN A 843 22.05 19.06 -1.77
N GLU A 844 21.09 18.42 -2.43
CA GLU A 844 19.66 18.68 -2.20
C GLU A 844 19.22 18.24 -0.81
N LEU A 845 19.66 17.09 -0.33
CA LEU A 845 19.38 16.61 1.04
C LEU A 845 19.97 17.54 2.10
N GLU A 846 21.19 18.04 1.92
CA GLU A 846 21.83 19.00 2.82
C GLU A 846 21.11 20.35 2.80
N THR A 847 20.62 20.80 1.65
CA THR A 847 19.81 22.00 1.54
C THR A 847 18.53 21.90 2.36
N LEU A 848 17.84 20.74 2.28
CA LEU A 848 16.66 20.47 3.09
C LEU A 848 17.00 20.42 4.59
N LYS A 849 18.07 19.72 4.97
CA LYS A 849 18.50 19.59 6.38
C LYS A 849 18.78 20.97 7.04
N ASN A 850 19.24 21.91 6.25
CA ASN A 850 19.61 23.25 6.74
C ASN A 850 18.43 24.25 6.77
N MET A 851 17.22 23.83 6.45
CA MET A 851 16.03 24.66 6.60
C MET A 851 15.69 24.90 8.08
N ASP A 852 15.41 26.14 8.47
CA ASP A 852 15.08 26.51 9.85
C ASP A 852 13.77 25.88 10.35
N ASN A 853 12.85 25.56 9.42
CA ASN A 853 11.50 25.08 9.71
C ASN A 853 11.23 23.72 9.06
N LEU A 854 12.23 22.85 8.97
CA LEU A 854 12.07 21.52 8.40
C LEU A 854 11.08 20.71 9.23
N ALA A 855 10.02 20.22 8.59
CA ALA A 855 9.01 19.39 9.23
C ALA A 855 9.62 18.07 9.71
N LYS A 856 9.10 17.54 10.83
CA LYS A 856 9.61 16.30 11.44
C LYS A 856 9.53 15.09 10.50
N ASP A 857 8.57 15.07 9.59
CA ASP A 857 8.42 14.06 8.52
C ASP A 857 9.68 14.01 7.63
N LEU A 858 10.10 15.13 7.10
CA LEU A 858 11.31 15.24 6.28
C LEU A 858 12.59 15.14 7.13
N PHE A 859 12.58 15.72 8.33
CA PHE A 859 13.72 15.68 9.23
C PHE A 859 14.20 14.25 9.50
N GLU A 860 13.28 13.34 9.82
CA GLU A 860 13.60 11.93 10.09
C GLU A 860 14.29 11.27 8.90
N LYS A 861 13.71 11.41 7.71
CA LYS A 861 14.23 10.77 6.49
C LYS A 861 15.55 11.37 6.01
N VAL A 862 15.66 12.70 5.99
CA VAL A 862 16.89 13.40 5.57
C VAL A 862 18.03 13.09 6.51
N THR A 863 17.79 13.12 7.83
CA THR A 863 18.82 12.82 8.83
C THR A 863 19.32 11.38 8.68
N LYS A 864 18.43 10.40 8.59
CA LYS A 864 18.81 8.98 8.37
C LYS A 864 19.61 8.79 7.08
N ALA A 865 19.21 9.43 5.98
CA ALA A 865 19.91 9.31 4.71
C ALA A 865 21.34 9.88 4.76
N LEU A 866 21.57 10.96 5.50
CA LEU A 866 22.88 11.61 5.58
C LEU A 866 23.82 11.00 6.65
N GLU A 867 23.29 10.25 7.61
CA GLU A 867 24.06 9.57 8.67
C GLU A 867 24.66 8.22 8.25
N VAL A 868 24.14 7.58 7.25
CA VAL A 868 24.56 6.22 6.76
C VAL A 868 25.91 6.26 6.07
#